data_49a8465567c5d5b56bc721b7c7f2a3d5
#
_entry.id   49a8465567c5d5b56bc721b7c7f2a3d5
#
_cell.length_a   1.000
_cell.length_b   1.000
_cell.length_c   1.000
_cell.angle_alpha   90.00
_cell.angle_beta   90.00
_cell.angle_gamma   90.00
#
_symmetry.space_group_name_H-M   'P 1'
#
loop_
_entity.id
_entity.type
_entity.pdbx_description
1 polymer ?
#
loop_
_entity_poly.entity_id
_entity_poly.type
_entity_poly.pdbx_seq_one_letter_code
_entity_poly.pdbx_strand_id
1 'polypeptide(L)'
;MIILQANKIERSFAGEVLFDNISLQVDERDRIALVGKNGAGKSTLLKILVGEEEPTSGEINKKRDLSLSYLAQDSRFESSNTIYDEMLHVFDDLRKTEKSLRQMELAMGEKTGADLEKLMQDYDRLSEEFRQAGGFTYEADIRAILNGFKFDESMWQMKIEELSGGQNTRLALAKMLLEKPNLLVLDEPTNHLDIETIAWLENYLVNYSGALLIVSHDRYFLDKVATITLDLTKHSLDRYVGNYSSFVEQKEQKLLTEAKNYEKQQKEIAALEDFVNRNLVRASTTKRAQSRRKQLEKMERLDKPEAGTKSAHMTFHSDKTSGNVVLTVEEAAVGYDDQILSEPINLDIRKMNAVAIVGPNGIGKSTLIKSIVGQIPFIKGEARFGANVEVGYYDQTQSKLTPHNSVLDELWNDFKLTPEVEIRNRLGAFLFSGDDVKKTVGMLSGGERARLLLAKLSMENNNVLILDEPTNHLDIDSKEVLENALIDFDGTLLFVSHDRYFINRVATQVLELSEEGSTLYLGDYDYYLEKKAELEALAAAQAEAEPASSTEEVISNDYHLQKQNQKELRKITRRIEQLEAEMEELDQKIQAITETMHSTNDAADLVQLQSDLDQLTVQQEAVMEEWAELSEQVE
;
A
#
# COMPACT_ATOMS: atom_id res chain seq x y z
N MET A 1 5.06 10.65 26.76
CA MET A 1 6.15 10.20 27.65
C MET A 1 6.97 9.14 26.94
N ILE A 2 8.31 9.21 26.99
CA ILE A 2 9.19 8.25 26.31
C ILE A 2 9.00 6.84 26.90
N ILE A 3 8.71 5.86 26.06
CA ILE A 3 8.55 4.46 26.45
C ILE A 3 9.72 3.58 26.00
N LEU A 4 10.40 3.96 24.91
CA LEU A 4 11.58 3.29 24.39
C LEU A 4 12.52 4.31 23.77
N GLN A 5 13.82 4.20 24.06
CA GLN A 5 14.87 5.03 23.48
C GLN A 5 16.05 4.15 23.08
N ALA A 6 16.51 4.31 21.85
CA ALA A 6 17.72 3.69 21.33
C ALA A 6 18.74 4.78 20.98
N ASN A 7 19.99 4.62 21.41
CA ASN A 7 21.04 5.59 21.24
C ASN A 7 22.23 4.97 20.52
N LYS A 8 22.59 5.52 19.34
CA LYS A 8 23.75 5.17 18.54
C LYS A 8 23.89 3.65 18.31
N ILE A 9 22.79 3.02 17.96
CA ILE A 9 22.77 1.58 17.65
C ILE A 9 23.56 1.32 16.39
N GLU A 10 24.41 0.30 16.45
CA GLU A 10 25.17 -0.24 15.32
C GLU A 10 24.92 -1.74 15.21
N ARG A 11 24.83 -2.24 14.00
CA ARG A 11 24.81 -3.65 13.70
C ARG A 11 25.73 -3.97 12.53
N SER A 12 26.61 -4.98 12.71
CA SER A 12 27.49 -5.48 11.68
C SER A 12 27.44 -7.01 11.63
N PHE A 13 27.60 -7.58 10.43
CA PHE A 13 27.69 -9.02 10.18
C PHE A 13 28.99 -9.34 9.46
N ALA A 14 29.78 -10.26 9.98
CA ALA A 14 31.04 -10.69 9.39
C ALA A 14 32.00 -9.56 8.98
N GLY A 15 31.95 -8.42 9.67
CA GLY A 15 32.77 -7.23 9.39
C GLY A 15 32.15 -6.22 8.43
N GLU A 16 31.01 -6.52 7.84
CA GLU A 16 30.23 -5.54 7.08
C GLU A 16 29.22 -4.83 7.97
N VAL A 17 29.23 -3.50 7.94
CA VAL A 17 28.28 -2.67 8.68
C VAL A 17 26.95 -2.67 7.94
N LEU A 18 25.89 -3.16 8.60
CA LEU A 18 24.54 -3.10 8.09
C LEU A 18 23.96 -1.69 8.27
N PHE A 19 24.05 -1.18 9.49
CA PHE A 19 23.75 0.21 9.83
C PHE A 19 24.55 0.64 11.06
N ASP A 20 24.81 1.93 11.16
CA ASP A 20 25.51 2.56 12.28
C ASP A 20 24.86 3.89 12.71
N ASN A 21 25.22 4.32 13.93
CA ASN A 21 24.79 5.60 14.51
C ASN A 21 23.27 5.83 14.52
N ILE A 22 22.48 4.77 14.60
CA ILE A 22 21.02 4.85 14.60
C ILE A 22 20.52 5.25 15.99
N SER A 23 19.75 6.34 16.06
CA SER A 23 19.12 6.80 17.29
C SER A 23 17.65 7.08 17.05
N LEU A 24 16.80 6.55 17.92
CA LEU A 24 15.35 6.74 17.85
C LEU A 24 14.71 6.82 19.24
N GLN A 25 13.55 7.43 19.27
CA GLN A 25 12.73 7.57 20.45
C GLN A 25 11.28 7.26 20.08
N VAL A 26 10.61 6.52 20.95
CA VAL A 26 9.18 6.20 20.84
C VAL A 26 8.46 6.75 22.06
N ASP A 27 7.47 7.59 21.85
CA ASP A 27 6.59 8.10 22.88
C ASP A 27 5.29 7.30 22.99
N GLU A 28 4.58 7.44 24.12
CA GLU A 28 3.24 6.87 24.29
C GLU A 28 2.31 7.36 23.17
N ARG A 29 1.59 6.43 22.53
CA ARG A 29 0.67 6.69 21.40
C ARG A 29 1.32 7.17 20.09
N ASP A 30 2.63 7.13 19.98
CA ASP A 30 3.27 7.36 18.67
C ASP A 30 2.82 6.29 17.67
N ARG A 31 2.61 6.73 16.42
CA ARG A 31 2.31 5.86 15.28
C ARG A 31 3.43 6.02 14.26
N ILE A 32 4.40 5.13 14.35
CA ILE A 32 5.66 5.24 13.62
C ILE A 32 5.69 4.22 12.49
N ALA A 33 5.86 4.69 11.25
CA ALA A 33 6.26 3.87 10.11
C ALA A 33 7.78 3.84 9.99
N LEU A 34 8.38 2.66 9.91
CA LEU A 34 9.80 2.49 9.62
C LEU A 34 9.95 2.06 8.16
N VAL A 35 10.49 2.94 7.33
CA VAL A 35 10.71 2.72 5.91
C VAL A 35 12.20 2.66 5.58
N GLY A 36 12.55 2.21 4.38
CA GLY A 36 13.92 2.11 3.88
C GLY A 36 14.06 0.99 2.86
N LYS A 37 15.15 0.98 2.13
CA LYS A 37 15.44 -0.01 1.07
C LYS A 37 15.42 -1.45 1.60
N ASN A 38 15.17 -2.42 0.73
CA ASN A 38 15.35 -3.83 1.09
C ASN A 38 16.81 -4.10 1.44
N GLY A 39 17.02 -4.87 2.52
CA GLY A 39 18.36 -5.10 3.05
C GLY A 39 18.93 -3.97 3.91
N ALA A 40 18.24 -2.84 4.11
CA ALA A 40 18.70 -1.78 5.01
C ALA A 40 18.72 -2.18 6.51
N GLY A 41 18.14 -3.34 6.85
CA GLY A 41 18.14 -3.86 8.22
C GLY A 41 16.91 -3.48 9.05
N LYS A 42 15.76 -3.15 8.41
CA LYS A 42 14.52 -2.79 9.13
C LYS A 42 14.12 -3.85 10.16
N SER A 43 13.95 -5.10 9.73
CA SER A 43 13.57 -6.22 10.63
C SER A 43 14.64 -6.50 11.69
N THR A 44 15.94 -6.35 11.34
CA THR A 44 17.05 -6.48 12.30
C THR A 44 16.98 -5.37 13.36
N LEU A 45 16.68 -4.13 12.95
CA LEU A 45 16.51 -3.02 13.90
C LEU A 45 15.31 -3.31 14.82
N LEU A 46 14.17 -3.79 14.30
CA LEU A 46 13.03 -4.17 15.12
C LEU A 46 13.40 -5.25 16.14
N LYS A 47 14.08 -6.33 15.72
CA LYS A 47 14.55 -7.40 16.62
C LYS A 47 15.48 -6.89 17.72
N ILE A 48 16.37 -5.95 17.40
CA ILE A 48 17.24 -5.31 18.38
C ILE A 48 16.40 -4.48 19.38
N LEU A 49 15.43 -3.70 18.91
CA LEU A 49 14.57 -2.87 19.77
C LEU A 49 13.72 -3.72 20.72
N VAL A 50 13.21 -4.85 20.26
CA VAL A 50 12.43 -5.75 21.11
C VAL A 50 13.32 -6.56 22.06
N GLY A 51 14.60 -6.78 21.72
CA GLY A 51 15.59 -7.49 22.52
C GLY A 51 15.76 -8.96 22.13
N GLU A 52 15.34 -9.34 20.93
CA GLU A 52 15.60 -10.66 20.35
C GLU A 52 17.03 -10.78 19.78
N GLU A 53 17.60 -9.64 19.36
CA GLU A 53 19.00 -9.56 18.92
C GLU A 53 19.75 -8.48 19.70
N GLU A 54 21.04 -8.70 19.96
CA GLU A 54 21.90 -7.71 20.58
C GLU A 54 22.53 -6.80 19.51
N PRO A 55 22.61 -5.47 19.75
CA PRO A 55 23.37 -4.57 18.88
C PRO A 55 24.86 -4.84 18.97
N THR A 56 25.64 -4.52 17.93
CA THR A 56 27.11 -4.55 17.98
C THR A 56 27.64 -3.45 18.91
N SER A 57 27.02 -2.28 18.88
CA SER A 57 27.26 -1.16 19.81
C SER A 57 26.01 -0.31 20.01
N GLY A 58 26.00 0.53 21.04
CA GLY A 58 24.87 1.40 21.39
C GLY A 58 24.09 0.87 22.59
N GLU A 59 23.06 1.61 23.00
CA GLU A 59 22.26 1.32 24.20
C GLU A 59 20.77 1.48 23.90
N ILE A 60 19.96 0.59 24.53
CA ILE A 60 18.51 0.64 24.46
C ILE A 60 17.96 0.78 25.87
N ASN A 61 17.17 1.83 26.07
CA ASN A 61 16.50 2.11 27.33
C ASN A 61 14.98 1.91 27.15
N LYS A 62 14.39 1.06 27.97
CA LYS A 62 12.94 0.77 28.01
C LYS A 62 12.35 1.28 29.32
N LYS A 63 11.13 1.82 29.24
CA LYS A 63 10.36 2.17 30.43
C LYS A 63 10.18 0.93 31.30
N ARG A 64 10.25 1.10 32.63
CA ARG A 64 9.95 0.01 33.57
C ARG A 64 8.52 -0.46 33.35
N ASP A 65 8.31 -1.77 33.35
CA ASP A 65 7.01 -2.41 33.15
C ASP A 65 6.37 -2.14 31.75
N LEU A 66 7.20 -1.88 30.74
CA LEU A 66 6.74 -1.77 29.35
C LEU A 66 6.27 -3.13 28.82
N SER A 67 4.96 -3.26 28.55
CA SER A 67 4.44 -4.39 27.77
C SER A 67 4.70 -4.15 26.29
N LEU A 68 5.36 -5.11 25.65
CA LEU A 68 5.77 -5.03 24.25
C LEU A 68 5.45 -6.36 23.57
N SER A 69 4.80 -6.30 22.40
CA SER A 69 4.56 -7.49 21.56
C SER A 69 5.14 -7.23 20.17
N TYR A 70 5.77 -8.26 19.60
CA TYR A 70 6.41 -8.20 18.29
C TYR A 70 5.88 -9.28 17.36
N LEU A 71 5.33 -8.85 16.21
CA LEU A 71 4.99 -9.73 15.10
C LEU A 71 6.16 -9.79 14.13
N ALA A 72 6.88 -10.90 14.11
CA ALA A 72 7.88 -11.19 13.10
C ALA A 72 7.21 -11.68 11.80
N GLN A 73 7.86 -11.46 10.67
CA GLN A 73 7.37 -11.82 9.34
C GLN A 73 6.93 -13.31 9.21
N ASP A 74 7.60 -14.22 9.94
CA ASP A 74 7.36 -15.67 9.93
C ASP A 74 6.79 -16.18 11.26
N SER A 75 6.07 -15.33 12.01
CA SER A 75 5.48 -15.75 13.28
C SER A 75 4.48 -16.89 13.08
N ARG A 76 4.75 -18.02 13.71
CA ARG A 76 3.86 -19.19 13.70
C ARG A 76 3.61 -19.66 15.13
N PHE A 77 2.38 -20.04 15.41
CA PHE A 77 2.07 -20.74 16.63
C PHE A 77 2.39 -22.22 16.52
N GLU A 78 3.09 -22.73 17.52
CA GLU A 78 3.21 -24.16 17.77
C GLU A 78 2.34 -24.48 19.00
N SER A 79 1.06 -24.66 18.80
CA SER A 79 0.10 -24.97 19.88
C SER A 79 -0.89 -26.01 19.40
N SER A 80 -1.21 -26.96 20.25
CA SER A 80 -2.25 -27.99 20.03
C SER A 80 -3.66 -27.52 20.40
N ASN A 81 -3.80 -26.27 20.86
CA ASN A 81 -5.08 -25.69 21.27
C ASN A 81 -5.99 -25.44 20.07
N THR A 82 -7.27 -25.23 20.33
CA THR A 82 -8.19 -24.67 19.35
C THR A 82 -7.95 -23.17 19.19
N ILE A 83 -8.42 -22.59 18.07
CA ILE A 83 -8.35 -21.15 17.83
C ILE A 83 -8.93 -20.37 19.02
N TYR A 84 -10.13 -20.74 19.46
CA TYR A 84 -10.81 -20.02 20.53
C TYR A 84 -10.13 -20.18 21.90
N ASP A 85 -9.67 -21.39 22.23
CA ASP A 85 -8.94 -21.62 23.47
C ASP A 85 -7.63 -20.82 23.54
N GLU A 86 -6.91 -20.72 22.44
CA GLU A 86 -5.68 -19.92 22.38
C GLU A 86 -5.94 -18.42 22.63
N MET A 87 -7.05 -17.90 22.12
CA MET A 87 -7.46 -16.51 22.39
C MET A 87 -7.91 -16.32 23.84
N LEU A 88 -8.57 -17.31 24.42
CA LEU A 88 -8.97 -17.30 25.83
C LEU A 88 -7.77 -17.28 26.79
N HIS A 89 -6.64 -17.88 26.42
CA HIS A 89 -5.44 -17.88 27.26
C HIS A 89 -4.88 -16.48 27.54
N VAL A 90 -5.10 -15.51 26.64
CA VAL A 90 -4.75 -14.11 26.88
C VAL A 90 -5.41 -13.56 28.15
N PHE A 91 -6.58 -14.07 28.50
CA PHE A 91 -7.40 -13.63 29.63
C PHE A 91 -7.41 -14.61 30.81
N ASP A 92 -6.42 -15.50 30.94
CA ASP A 92 -6.37 -16.50 32.01
C ASP A 92 -6.40 -15.87 33.41
N ASP A 93 -5.78 -14.71 33.62
CA ASP A 93 -5.79 -14.03 34.90
C ASP A 93 -7.17 -13.40 35.19
N LEU A 94 -7.85 -12.85 34.20
CA LEU A 94 -9.23 -12.38 34.32
C LEU A 94 -10.17 -13.54 34.64
N ARG A 95 -10.01 -14.68 33.99
CA ARG A 95 -10.81 -15.90 34.25
C ARG A 95 -10.59 -16.47 35.67
N LYS A 96 -9.37 -16.38 36.21
CA LYS A 96 -9.08 -16.74 37.62
C LYS A 96 -9.79 -15.76 38.55
N THR A 97 -9.74 -14.46 38.23
CA THR A 97 -10.44 -13.42 39.01
C THR A 97 -11.95 -13.63 38.98
N GLU A 98 -12.54 -13.93 37.84
CA GLU A 98 -13.96 -14.25 37.70
C GLU A 98 -14.37 -15.45 38.57
N LYS A 99 -13.58 -16.53 38.52
CA LYS A 99 -13.81 -17.70 39.39
C LYS A 99 -13.73 -17.33 40.87
N SER A 100 -12.80 -16.46 41.26
CA SER A 100 -12.67 -15.98 42.63
C SER A 100 -13.88 -15.15 43.07
N LEU A 101 -14.37 -14.26 42.21
CA LEU A 101 -15.58 -13.47 42.44
C LEU A 101 -16.80 -14.37 42.64
N ARG A 102 -17.01 -15.40 41.80
CA ARG A 102 -18.09 -16.36 41.94
C ARG A 102 -18.00 -17.18 43.26
N GLN A 103 -16.76 -17.53 43.67
CA GLN A 103 -16.54 -18.19 44.96
C GLN A 103 -16.87 -17.27 46.15
N MET A 104 -16.53 -15.99 46.06
CA MET A 104 -16.90 -15.00 47.08
C MET A 104 -18.40 -14.80 47.15
N GLU A 105 -19.12 -14.74 46.01
CA GLU A 105 -20.60 -14.69 45.99
C GLU A 105 -21.24 -15.86 46.71
N LEU A 106 -20.78 -17.08 46.47
CA LEU A 106 -21.26 -18.26 47.16
C LEU A 106 -20.96 -18.19 48.67
N ALA A 107 -19.75 -17.77 49.06
CA ALA A 107 -19.34 -17.64 50.45
C ALA A 107 -20.10 -16.55 51.23
N MET A 108 -20.60 -15.49 50.54
CA MET A 108 -21.45 -14.47 51.15
C MET A 108 -22.78 -15.03 51.65
N GLY A 109 -23.30 -16.07 50.98
CA GLY A 109 -24.53 -16.75 51.44
C GLY A 109 -24.36 -17.55 52.74
N GLU A 110 -23.13 -17.88 53.13
CA GLU A 110 -22.83 -18.71 54.32
C GLU A 110 -22.29 -17.92 55.53
N LYS A 111 -21.83 -16.68 55.33
CA LYS A 111 -21.20 -15.85 56.37
C LYS A 111 -22.15 -14.80 56.91
N THR A 112 -21.92 -14.37 58.17
CA THR A 112 -22.71 -13.35 58.88
C THR A 112 -21.81 -12.42 59.69
N GLY A 113 -22.29 -11.19 59.97
CA GLY A 113 -21.57 -10.23 60.82
C GLY A 113 -20.30 -9.65 60.18
N ALA A 114 -19.28 -9.40 60.99
CA ALA A 114 -18.04 -8.74 60.54
C ALA A 114 -17.28 -9.50 59.43
N ASP A 115 -17.39 -10.83 59.39
CA ASP A 115 -16.75 -11.62 58.31
C ASP A 115 -17.47 -11.45 56.97
N LEU A 116 -18.78 -11.21 56.98
CA LEU A 116 -19.55 -10.87 55.78
C LEU A 116 -19.16 -9.47 55.28
N GLU A 117 -19.09 -8.47 56.17
CA GLU A 117 -18.71 -7.10 55.80
C GLU A 117 -17.32 -7.03 55.15
N LYS A 118 -16.35 -7.76 55.70
CA LYS A 118 -15.00 -7.86 55.13
C LYS A 118 -15.02 -8.53 53.76
N LEU A 119 -15.77 -9.61 53.60
CA LEU A 119 -15.88 -10.32 52.33
C LEU A 119 -16.54 -9.45 51.26
N MET A 120 -17.54 -8.63 51.61
CA MET A 120 -18.17 -7.68 50.71
C MET A 120 -17.20 -6.60 50.24
N GLN A 121 -16.38 -6.04 51.16
CA GLN A 121 -15.34 -5.05 50.77
C GLN A 121 -14.29 -5.64 49.82
N ASP A 122 -13.84 -6.87 50.09
CA ASP A 122 -12.89 -7.58 49.21
C ASP A 122 -13.51 -7.89 47.84
N TYR A 123 -14.79 -8.26 47.79
CA TYR A 123 -15.53 -8.48 46.56
C TYR A 123 -15.69 -7.19 45.76
N ASP A 124 -16.10 -6.10 46.41
CA ASP A 124 -16.28 -4.80 45.71
C ASP A 124 -14.97 -4.33 45.07
N ARG A 125 -13.86 -4.44 45.79
CA ARG A 125 -12.54 -4.10 45.27
C ARG A 125 -12.17 -4.99 44.08
N LEU A 126 -12.27 -6.30 44.21
CA LEU A 126 -11.90 -7.26 43.17
C LEU A 126 -12.82 -7.16 41.95
N SER A 127 -14.13 -6.89 42.18
CA SER A 127 -15.10 -6.65 41.12
C SER A 127 -14.81 -5.37 40.34
N GLU A 128 -14.36 -4.30 41.01
CA GLU A 128 -13.96 -3.05 40.36
C GLU A 128 -12.66 -3.25 39.57
N GLU A 129 -11.66 -3.95 40.10
CA GLU A 129 -10.44 -4.34 39.40
C GLU A 129 -10.78 -5.19 38.16
N PHE A 130 -11.66 -6.15 38.26
CA PHE A 130 -12.14 -6.99 37.17
C PHE A 130 -12.86 -6.17 36.09
N ARG A 131 -13.71 -5.23 36.48
CA ARG A 131 -14.42 -4.32 35.56
C ARG A 131 -13.44 -3.42 34.81
N GLN A 132 -12.48 -2.81 35.51
CA GLN A 132 -11.47 -1.92 34.91
C GLN A 132 -10.55 -2.66 33.94
N ALA A 133 -10.25 -3.93 34.20
CA ALA A 133 -9.47 -4.81 33.34
C ALA A 133 -10.26 -5.38 32.15
N GLY A 134 -11.54 -5.00 31.96
CA GLY A 134 -12.37 -5.47 30.85
C GLY A 134 -12.95 -6.87 31.03
N GLY A 135 -13.10 -7.34 32.30
CA GLY A 135 -13.57 -8.69 32.60
C GLY A 135 -14.98 -9.00 32.09
N PHE A 136 -15.82 -8.02 31.85
CA PHE A 136 -17.16 -8.22 31.28
C PHE A 136 -17.19 -8.14 29.73
N THR A 137 -16.09 -7.74 29.08
CA THR A 137 -16.06 -7.48 27.63
C THR A 137 -15.10 -8.39 26.87
N TYR A 138 -14.21 -9.15 27.55
CA TYR A 138 -13.16 -9.92 26.90
C TYR A 138 -13.68 -10.96 25.89
N GLU A 139 -14.82 -11.60 26.16
CA GLU A 139 -15.41 -12.54 25.19
C GLU A 139 -15.91 -11.83 23.93
N ALA A 140 -16.50 -10.63 24.07
CA ALA A 140 -16.91 -9.81 22.95
C ALA A 140 -15.69 -9.30 22.16
N ASP A 141 -14.61 -8.92 22.85
CA ASP A 141 -13.34 -8.52 22.22
C ASP A 141 -12.75 -9.68 21.40
N ILE A 142 -12.74 -10.92 21.93
CA ILE A 142 -12.29 -12.12 21.20
C ILE A 142 -13.12 -12.30 19.92
N ARG A 143 -14.46 -12.27 20.03
CA ARG A 143 -15.37 -12.45 18.88
C ARG A 143 -15.14 -11.35 17.83
N ALA A 144 -15.05 -10.10 18.26
CA ALA A 144 -14.84 -8.97 17.37
C ALA A 144 -13.53 -9.09 16.58
N ILE A 145 -12.43 -9.48 17.24
CA ILE A 145 -11.13 -9.64 16.59
C ILE A 145 -11.11 -10.87 15.67
N LEU A 146 -11.63 -12.03 16.13
CA LEU A 146 -11.69 -13.22 15.28
C LEU A 146 -12.51 -12.97 14.02
N ASN A 147 -13.68 -12.33 14.13
CA ASN A 147 -14.50 -11.95 12.98
C ASN A 147 -13.78 -10.95 12.06
N GLY A 148 -13.07 -9.98 12.63
CA GLY A 148 -12.27 -9.01 11.87
C GLY A 148 -11.16 -9.66 11.02
N PHE A 149 -10.60 -10.77 11.51
CA PHE A 149 -9.64 -11.60 10.78
C PHE A 149 -10.28 -12.73 9.99
N LYS A 150 -11.62 -12.75 9.85
CA LYS A 150 -12.37 -13.74 9.08
C LYS A 150 -12.15 -15.18 9.58
N PHE A 151 -12.11 -15.35 10.89
CA PHE A 151 -12.24 -16.64 11.55
C PHE A 151 -13.70 -16.82 11.99
N ASP A 152 -14.48 -17.47 11.14
CA ASP A 152 -15.90 -17.73 11.41
C ASP A 152 -16.09 -18.66 12.61
N GLU A 153 -17.28 -18.61 13.23
CA GLU A 153 -17.57 -19.44 14.41
C GLU A 153 -17.39 -20.94 14.16
N SER A 154 -17.60 -21.40 12.94
CA SER A 154 -17.35 -22.78 12.52
C SER A 154 -15.87 -23.20 12.63
N MET A 155 -14.94 -22.24 12.49
CA MET A 155 -13.50 -22.47 12.56
C MET A 155 -12.96 -22.43 14.00
N TRP A 156 -13.69 -21.88 14.97
CA TRP A 156 -13.15 -21.62 16.31
C TRP A 156 -12.70 -22.87 17.05
N GLN A 157 -13.31 -24.02 16.73
CA GLN A 157 -12.95 -25.33 17.30
C GLN A 157 -11.86 -26.07 16.51
N MET A 158 -11.39 -25.50 15.39
CA MET A 158 -10.25 -26.04 14.64
C MET A 158 -8.97 -25.93 15.45
N LYS A 159 -8.11 -26.94 15.34
CA LYS A 159 -6.79 -26.91 15.95
C LYS A 159 -5.86 -25.99 15.14
N ILE A 160 -4.97 -25.30 15.85
CA ILE A 160 -3.99 -24.40 15.24
C ILE A 160 -3.06 -25.15 14.27
N GLU A 161 -2.75 -26.41 14.54
CA GLU A 161 -1.94 -27.28 13.68
C GLU A 161 -2.58 -27.52 12.28
N GLU A 162 -3.88 -27.36 12.15
CA GLU A 162 -4.63 -27.56 10.92
C GLU A 162 -4.66 -26.29 10.03
N LEU A 163 -4.20 -25.16 10.58
CA LEU A 163 -4.20 -23.87 9.88
C LEU A 163 -3.13 -23.80 8.81
N SER A 164 -3.46 -23.17 7.69
CA SER A 164 -2.45 -22.78 6.71
C SER A 164 -1.48 -21.75 7.31
N GLY A 165 -0.27 -21.60 6.71
CA GLY A 165 0.72 -20.63 7.19
C GLY A 165 0.15 -19.21 7.30
N GLY A 166 -0.60 -18.75 6.30
CA GLY A 166 -1.21 -17.43 6.32
C GLY A 166 -2.32 -17.28 7.38
N GLN A 167 -3.11 -18.35 7.64
CA GLN A 167 -4.10 -18.33 8.72
C GLN A 167 -3.42 -18.30 10.10
N ASN A 168 -2.31 -19.02 10.25
CA ASN A 168 -1.54 -19.03 11.50
C ASN A 168 -0.96 -17.64 11.79
N THR A 169 -0.37 -16.95 10.81
CA THR A 169 0.11 -15.57 10.97
C THR A 169 -1.02 -14.60 11.30
N ARG A 170 -2.20 -14.74 10.68
CA ARG A 170 -3.40 -13.94 11.01
C ARG A 170 -3.84 -14.15 12.45
N LEU A 171 -3.84 -15.39 12.95
CA LEU A 171 -4.18 -15.70 14.33
C LEU A 171 -3.16 -15.14 15.32
N ALA A 172 -1.85 -15.17 14.97
CA ALA A 172 -0.80 -14.57 15.78
C ALA A 172 -1.03 -13.05 15.94
N LEU A 173 -1.33 -12.36 14.84
CA LEU A 173 -1.65 -10.95 14.88
C LEU A 173 -2.92 -10.67 15.71
N ALA A 174 -3.98 -11.46 15.54
CA ALA A 174 -5.20 -11.36 16.31
C ALA A 174 -4.95 -11.46 17.82
N LYS A 175 -4.13 -12.42 18.25
CA LYS A 175 -3.74 -12.59 19.65
C LYS A 175 -3.00 -11.37 20.20
N MET A 176 -2.01 -10.85 19.46
CA MET A 176 -1.27 -9.66 19.88
C MET A 176 -2.15 -8.42 20.02
N LEU A 177 -3.16 -8.27 19.17
CA LEU A 177 -4.13 -7.18 19.29
C LEU A 177 -5.01 -7.31 20.52
N LEU A 178 -5.35 -8.55 20.92
CA LEU A 178 -6.08 -8.82 22.19
C LEU A 178 -5.25 -8.48 23.43
N GLU A 179 -3.95 -8.73 23.41
CA GLU A 179 -3.03 -8.43 24.52
C GLU A 179 -2.95 -6.94 24.83
N LYS A 180 -3.26 -6.07 23.87
CA LYS A 180 -3.23 -4.60 23.97
C LYS A 180 -1.94 -4.06 24.63
N PRO A 181 -0.72 -4.41 24.15
CA PRO A 181 0.54 -3.97 24.75
C PRO A 181 0.72 -2.44 24.66
N ASN A 182 1.59 -1.88 25.52
CA ASN A 182 1.94 -0.46 25.47
C ASN A 182 2.68 -0.07 24.17
N LEU A 183 3.47 -1.00 23.62
CA LEU A 183 4.15 -0.86 22.33
C LEU A 183 3.90 -2.11 21.51
N LEU A 184 3.26 -1.94 20.37
CA LEU A 184 3.05 -2.99 19.37
C LEU A 184 4.01 -2.77 18.20
N VAL A 185 4.86 -3.76 17.93
CA VAL A 185 5.84 -3.76 16.84
C VAL A 185 5.38 -4.75 15.78
N LEU A 186 5.16 -4.26 14.55
CA LEU A 186 4.63 -5.05 13.44
C LEU A 186 5.60 -5.04 12.27
N ASP A 187 6.03 -6.23 11.85
CA ASP A 187 6.89 -6.40 10.65
C ASP A 187 6.06 -7.04 9.53
N GLU A 188 5.72 -6.24 8.52
CA GLU A 188 4.89 -6.60 7.36
C GLU A 188 3.52 -7.21 7.74
N PRO A 189 2.69 -6.54 8.56
CA PRO A 189 1.43 -7.09 9.05
C PRO A 189 0.37 -7.26 7.95
N THR A 190 0.52 -6.60 6.82
CA THR A 190 -0.41 -6.66 5.67
C THR A 190 -0.19 -7.86 4.77
N ASN A 191 0.94 -8.57 4.91
CA ASN A 191 1.22 -9.77 4.15
C ASN A 191 0.19 -10.87 4.45
N HIS A 192 -0.30 -11.53 3.41
CA HIS A 192 -1.30 -12.61 3.46
C HIS A 192 -2.70 -12.17 3.95
N LEU A 193 -2.95 -10.87 4.12
CA LEU A 193 -4.28 -10.32 4.38
C LEU A 193 -4.98 -9.94 3.07
N ASP A 194 -6.28 -10.18 3.00
CA ASP A 194 -7.09 -9.61 1.93
C ASP A 194 -7.44 -8.14 2.24
N ILE A 195 -7.90 -7.44 1.22
CA ILE A 195 -8.17 -6.00 1.28
C ILE A 195 -9.16 -5.63 2.40
N GLU A 196 -10.19 -6.45 2.63
CA GLU A 196 -11.21 -6.19 3.66
C GLU A 196 -10.63 -6.37 5.07
N THR A 197 -9.82 -7.41 5.28
CA THR A 197 -9.10 -7.63 6.55
C THR A 197 -8.08 -6.50 6.82
N ILE A 198 -7.38 -6.01 5.78
CA ILE A 198 -6.49 -4.85 5.91
C ILE A 198 -7.28 -3.61 6.32
N ALA A 199 -8.42 -3.33 5.68
CA ALA A 199 -9.26 -2.19 6.02
C ALA A 199 -9.78 -2.24 7.47
N TRP A 200 -10.15 -3.43 7.96
CA TRP A 200 -10.51 -3.64 9.35
C TRP A 200 -9.33 -3.38 10.29
N LEU A 201 -8.15 -3.91 9.97
CA LEU A 201 -6.92 -3.74 10.76
C LEU A 201 -6.52 -2.26 10.85
N GLU A 202 -6.61 -1.51 9.76
CA GLU A 202 -6.37 -0.06 9.73
C GLU A 202 -7.26 0.67 10.72
N ASN A 203 -8.57 0.42 10.67
CA ASN A 203 -9.53 1.06 11.56
C ASN A 203 -9.27 0.70 13.03
N TYR A 204 -8.86 -0.52 13.32
CA TYR A 204 -8.46 -0.95 14.66
C TYR A 204 -7.20 -0.21 15.13
N LEU A 205 -6.14 -0.16 14.29
CA LEU A 205 -4.85 0.46 14.64
C LEU A 205 -4.93 2.00 14.74
N VAL A 206 -5.77 2.66 13.95
CA VAL A 206 -6.05 4.10 14.08
C VAL A 206 -6.58 4.43 15.49
N ASN A 207 -7.39 3.55 16.07
CA ASN A 207 -7.98 3.73 17.40
C ASN A 207 -7.18 3.05 18.54
N TYR A 208 -6.01 2.47 18.22
CA TYR A 208 -5.19 1.75 19.19
C TYR A 208 -4.68 2.69 20.29
N SER A 209 -4.75 2.28 21.55
CA SER A 209 -4.40 3.13 22.71
C SER A 209 -2.90 3.21 22.99
N GLY A 210 -2.12 2.20 22.60
CA GLY A 210 -0.67 2.14 22.75
C GLY A 210 0.09 2.78 21.61
N ALA A 211 1.42 2.72 21.67
CA ALA A 211 2.30 3.12 20.58
C ALA A 211 2.42 2.01 19.53
N LEU A 212 2.64 2.40 18.28
CA LEU A 212 2.82 1.53 17.14
C LEU A 212 4.17 1.80 16.49
N LEU A 213 4.92 0.73 16.16
CA LEU A 213 6.10 0.79 15.31
C LEU A 213 5.91 -0.25 14.20
N ILE A 214 5.75 0.20 12.96
CA ILE A 214 5.30 -0.60 11.84
C ILE A 214 6.32 -0.55 10.71
N VAL A 215 6.69 -1.72 10.18
CA VAL A 215 7.34 -1.88 8.88
C VAL A 215 6.29 -2.43 7.93
N SER A 216 6.05 -1.75 6.81
CA SER A 216 5.17 -2.25 5.75
C SER A 216 5.58 -1.71 4.38
N HIS A 217 5.31 -2.50 3.35
CA HIS A 217 5.41 -2.11 1.94
C HIS A 217 4.05 -1.69 1.35
N ASP A 218 3.00 -1.66 2.15
CA ASP A 218 1.68 -1.12 1.78
C ASP A 218 1.62 0.38 2.10
N ARG A 219 1.76 1.21 1.06
CA ARG A 219 1.76 2.68 1.19
C ARG A 219 0.43 3.22 1.70
N TYR A 220 -0.68 2.64 1.25
CA TYR A 220 -2.02 3.05 1.66
C TYR A 220 -2.26 2.79 3.15
N PHE A 221 -1.82 1.62 3.62
CA PHE A 221 -1.84 1.26 5.03
C PHE A 221 -1.01 2.23 5.89
N LEU A 222 0.22 2.55 5.44
CA LEU A 222 1.09 3.50 6.14
C LEU A 222 0.50 4.91 6.17
N ASP A 223 -0.12 5.37 5.07
CA ASP A 223 -0.77 6.68 5.01
C ASP A 223 -1.92 6.81 6.01
N LYS A 224 -2.67 5.74 6.22
CA LYS A 224 -3.84 5.76 7.10
C LYS A 224 -3.48 5.64 8.58
N VAL A 225 -2.44 4.85 8.91
CA VAL A 225 -2.12 4.51 10.30
C VAL A 225 -1.00 5.37 10.87
N ALA A 226 0.05 5.71 10.10
CA ALA A 226 1.22 6.38 10.59
C ALA A 226 1.06 7.91 10.67
N THR A 227 1.62 8.50 11.73
CA THR A 227 1.73 9.96 11.92
C THR A 227 3.18 10.44 11.93
N ILE A 228 4.12 9.51 11.98
CA ILE A 228 5.56 9.74 11.95
C ILE A 228 6.17 8.70 11.02
N THR A 229 7.07 9.11 10.14
CA THR A 229 7.82 8.21 9.27
C THR A 229 9.31 8.32 9.57
N LEU A 230 9.95 7.17 9.82
CA LEU A 230 11.39 7.03 10.01
C LEU A 230 12.00 6.38 8.78
N ASP A 231 12.94 7.05 8.13
CA ASP A 231 13.66 6.55 6.95
C ASP A 231 15.03 6.00 7.37
N LEU A 232 15.16 4.66 7.31
CA LEU A 232 16.39 3.97 7.68
C LEU A 232 17.33 3.88 6.49
N THR A 233 18.50 4.49 6.65
CA THR A 233 19.64 4.33 5.75
C THR A 233 20.80 3.62 6.47
N LYS A 234 21.89 3.36 5.76
CA LYS A 234 23.06 2.70 6.36
C LYS A 234 23.67 3.50 7.52
N HIS A 235 23.65 4.83 7.45
CA HIS A 235 24.35 5.71 8.39
C HIS A 235 23.43 6.68 9.13
N SER A 236 22.13 6.67 8.86
CA SER A 236 21.20 7.58 9.52
C SER A 236 19.79 7.01 9.63
N LEU A 237 19.04 7.56 10.58
CA LEU A 237 17.61 7.36 10.71
C LEU A 237 16.96 8.75 10.73
N ASP A 238 16.40 9.13 9.62
CA ASP A 238 15.77 10.43 9.45
C ASP A 238 14.30 10.39 9.88
N ARG A 239 13.89 11.35 10.71
CA ARG A 239 12.51 11.45 11.21
C ARG A 239 11.74 12.51 10.45
N TYR A 240 10.60 12.12 9.89
CA TYR A 240 9.64 12.99 9.22
C TYR A 240 8.31 12.97 9.97
N VAL A 241 7.71 14.15 10.16
CA VAL A 241 6.39 14.26 10.77
C VAL A 241 5.34 14.27 9.69
N GLY A 242 4.37 13.38 9.80
CA GLY A 242 3.32 13.15 8.82
C GLY A 242 3.22 11.68 8.41
N ASN A 243 2.24 11.39 7.56
CA ASN A 243 2.03 10.09 6.96
C ASN A 243 3.07 9.79 5.85
N TYR A 244 2.94 8.66 5.18
CA TYR A 244 3.87 8.23 4.14
C TYR A 244 3.91 9.21 2.95
N SER A 245 2.77 9.72 2.48
CA SER A 245 2.71 10.70 1.39
C SER A 245 3.44 11.99 1.74
N SER A 246 3.20 12.54 2.93
CA SER A 246 3.94 13.70 3.43
C SER A 246 5.43 13.47 3.55
N PHE A 247 5.85 12.26 3.94
CA PHE A 247 7.26 11.85 3.96
C PHE A 247 7.89 11.91 2.56
N VAL A 248 7.22 11.36 1.54
CA VAL A 248 7.72 11.36 0.15
C VAL A 248 7.96 12.78 -0.32
N GLU A 249 7.00 13.69 -0.14
CA GLU A 249 7.13 15.10 -0.51
C GLU A 249 8.29 15.80 0.24
N GLN A 250 8.38 15.61 1.56
CA GLN A 250 9.46 16.20 2.38
C GLN A 250 10.83 15.66 1.96
N LYS A 251 10.95 14.37 1.68
CA LYS A 251 12.17 13.72 1.23
C LYS A 251 12.61 14.26 -0.13
N GLU A 252 11.69 14.39 -1.08
CA GLU A 252 11.97 14.95 -2.40
C GLU A 252 12.49 16.38 -2.29
N GLN A 253 11.82 17.23 -1.52
CA GLN A 253 12.27 18.61 -1.27
C GLN A 253 13.65 18.67 -0.61
N LYS A 254 13.93 17.77 0.36
CA LYS A 254 15.24 17.66 0.99
C LYS A 254 16.32 17.30 -0.02
N LEU A 255 16.09 16.27 -0.86
CA LEU A 255 17.03 15.83 -1.89
C LEU A 255 17.29 16.91 -2.93
N LEU A 256 16.26 17.63 -3.39
CA LEU A 256 16.40 18.76 -4.30
C LEU A 256 17.25 19.88 -3.69
N THR A 257 17.07 20.14 -2.40
CA THR A 257 17.84 21.17 -1.68
C THR A 257 19.30 20.74 -1.51
N GLU A 258 19.55 19.49 -1.15
CA GLU A 258 20.89 18.92 -1.02
C GLU A 258 21.62 18.91 -2.38
N ALA A 259 20.94 18.55 -3.47
CA ALA A 259 21.49 18.58 -4.81
C ALA A 259 21.91 20.00 -5.24
N LYS A 260 21.04 21.00 -4.97
CA LYS A 260 21.38 22.43 -5.24
C LYS A 260 22.58 22.89 -4.41
N ASN A 261 22.65 22.53 -3.14
CA ASN A 261 23.75 22.88 -2.24
C ASN A 261 25.07 22.22 -2.69
N TYR A 262 25.01 20.94 -3.09
CA TYR A 262 26.16 20.23 -3.64
C TYR A 262 26.67 20.88 -4.92
N GLU A 263 25.78 21.17 -5.90
CA GLU A 263 26.18 21.85 -7.14
C GLU A 263 26.80 23.24 -6.87
N LYS A 264 26.22 24.01 -5.94
CA LYS A 264 26.76 25.30 -5.53
C LYS A 264 28.16 25.14 -4.93
N GLN A 265 28.36 24.19 -4.04
CA GLN A 265 29.67 23.92 -3.45
C GLN A 265 30.68 23.44 -4.48
N GLN A 266 30.29 22.56 -5.42
CA GLN A 266 31.17 22.10 -6.50
C GLN A 266 31.63 23.26 -7.42
N LYS A 267 30.71 24.18 -7.75
CA LYS A 267 31.05 25.41 -8.50
C LYS A 267 32.03 26.31 -7.70
N GLU A 268 31.84 26.45 -6.41
CA GLU A 268 32.74 27.19 -5.53
C GLU A 268 34.12 26.53 -5.44
N ILE A 269 34.18 25.21 -5.24
CA ILE A 269 35.43 24.43 -5.23
C ILE A 269 36.17 24.60 -6.55
N ALA A 270 35.51 24.42 -7.69
CA ALA A 270 36.11 24.55 -9.01
C ALA A 270 36.67 25.97 -9.24
N ALA A 271 35.94 27.02 -8.83
CA ALA A 271 36.40 28.41 -8.94
C ALA A 271 37.61 28.68 -8.04
N LEU A 272 37.65 28.13 -6.83
CA LEU A 272 38.77 28.25 -5.91
C LEU A 272 40.00 27.49 -6.42
N GLU A 273 39.83 26.26 -6.95
CA GLU A 273 40.90 25.46 -7.54
C GLU A 273 41.50 26.14 -8.78
N ASP A 274 40.66 26.69 -9.68
CA ASP A 274 41.11 27.41 -10.85
C ASP A 274 41.89 28.66 -10.46
N PHE A 275 41.38 29.43 -9.46
CA PHE A 275 42.11 30.59 -8.92
C PHE A 275 43.47 30.20 -8.34
N VAL A 276 43.55 29.13 -7.55
CA VAL A 276 44.79 28.61 -6.97
C VAL A 276 45.77 28.23 -8.06
N ASN A 277 45.32 27.43 -9.05
CA ASN A 277 46.16 26.93 -10.15
C ASN A 277 46.74 28.08 -10.99
N ARG A 278 45.95 29.11 -11.31
CA ARG A 278 46.42 30.26 -12.10
C ARG A 278 47.34 31.20 -11.35
N ASN A 279 47.27 31.27 -10.02
CA ASN A 279 47.94 32.31 -9.23
C ASN A 279 49.04 31.75 -8.30
N LEU A 280 49.28 30.44 -8.24
CA LEU A 280 50.30 29.84 -7.36
C LEU A 280 51.73 30.21 -7.83
N VAL A 281 51.93 30.36 -9.14
CA VAL A 281 53.24 30.60 -9.77
C VAL A 281 53.65 32.09 -9.81
N ARG A 282 52.70 33.02 -9.60
CA ARG A 282 52.96 34.49 -9.69
C ARG A 282 53.30 35.05 -8.31
N ALA A 283 54.51 35.59 -8.16
CA ALA A 283 55.02 36.11 -6.88
C ALA A 283 54.09 37.14 -6.17
N SER A 284 53.37 37.99 -6.94
CA SER A 284 52.45 38.98 -6.42
C SER A 284 51.12 38.43 -5.86
N THR A 285 50.69 37.24 -6.28
CA THR A 285 49.41 36.64 -5.92
C THR A 285 49.53 35.37 -5.08
N THR A 286 50.75 34.85 -4.85
CA THR A 286 51.02 33.61 -4.12
C THR A 286 50.40 33.58 -2.71
N LYS A 287 50.44 34.65 -1.94
CA LYS A 287 49.82 34.73 -0.62
C LYS A 287 48.31 34.56 -0.64
N ARG A 288 47.64 35.15 -1.65
CA ARG A 288 46.19 35.01 -1.85
C ARG A 288 45.82 33.57 -2.30
N ALA A 289 46.65 32.99 -3.19
CA ALA A 289 46.46 31.59 -3.62
C ALA A 289 46.64 30.61 -2.46
N GLN A 290 47.64 30.82 -1.59
CA GLN A 290 47.83 30.02 -0.39
C GLN A 290 46.67 30.15 0.61
N SER A 291 46.08 31.34 0.76
CA SER A 291 44.92 31.55 1.62
C SER A 291 43.68 30.78 1.08
N ARG A 292 43.46 30.84 -0.25
CA ARG A 292 42.35 30.09 -0.89
C ARG A 292 42.57 28.59 -0.84
N ARG A 293 43.80 28.11 -0.97
CA ARG A 293 44.15 26.71 -0.78
C ARG A 293 43.84 26.23 0.64
N LYS A 294 44.20 27.01 1.67
CA LYS A 294 43.85 26.72 3.06
C LYS A 294 42.32 26.71 3.29
N GLN A 295 41.57 27.55 2.55
CA GLN A 295 40.11 27.53 2.59
C GLN A 295 39.57 26.23 2.01
N LEU A 296 40.10 25.77 0.88
CA LEU A 296 39.74 24.46 0.27
C LEU A 296 40.09 23.29 1.19
N GLU A 297 41.25 23.31 1.87
CA GLU A 297 41.69 22.28 2.81
C GLU A 297 40.81 22.18 4.07
N LYS A 298 40.17 23.30 4.47
CA LYS A 298 39.27 23.38 5.64
C LYS A 298 37.80 23.22 5.30
N MET A 299 37.46 23.24 4.03
CA MET A 299 36.07 23.11 3.57
C MET A 299 35.60 21.69 3.76
N GLU A 300 34.57 21.49 4.59
CA GLU A 300 33.84 20.21 4.64
C GLU A 300 33.17 19.99 3.31
N ARG A 301 33.58 18.93 2.63
CA ARG A 301 32.98 18.56 1.34
C ARG A 301 31.66 17.86 1.59
N LEU A 302 30.61 18.37 0.98
CA LEU A 302 29.33 17.68 0.95
C LEU A 302 29.49 16.40 0.13
N ASP A 303 28.96 15.31 0.63
CA ASP A 303 28.84 14.09 -0.15
C ASP A 303 27.89 14.34 -1.32
N LYS A 304 28.17 13.69 -2.43
CA LYS A 304 27.23 13.74 -3.56
C LYS A 304 25.90 13.16 -3.07
N PRO A 305 24.80 13.93 -3.09
CA PRO A 305 23.52 13.39 -2.73
C PRO A 305 23.33 12.10 -3.55
N GLU A 306 22.88 11.05 -2.92
CA GLU A 306 22.40 9.91 -3.68
C GLU A 306 21.24 10.44 -4.52
N ALA A 307 21.58 11.00 -5.68
CA ALA A 307 20.61 11.25 -6.73
C ALA A 307 19.85 9.93 -6.86
N GLY A 308 18.54 9.97 -6.61
CA GLY A 308 17.72 8.79 -6.48
C GLY A 308 18.25 7.73 -7.42
N THR A 309 18.57 6.58 -6.88
CA THR A 309 19.14 5.42 -7.60
C THR A 309 18.66 5.50 -9.01
N LYS A 310 19.55 5.43 -10.02
CA LYS A 310 19.19 5.42 -11.44
C LYS A 310 17.83 4.76 -11.50
N SER A 311 16.79 5.52 -11.77
CA SER A 311 15.43 4.99 -11.77
C SER A 311 15.50 3.81 -12.73
N ALA A 312 15.28 2.62 -12.20
CA ALA A 312 15.20 1.46 -13.05
C ALA A 312 14.13 1.80 -14.07
N HIS A 313 14.44 1.76 -15.34
CA HIS A 313 13.48 1.97 -16.41
C HIS A 313 13.04 0.61 -16.91
N MET A 314 12.17 -0.05 -16.10
CA MET A 314 11.44 -1.21 -16.62
C MET A 314 10.58 -0.74 -17.77
N THR A 315 10.56 -1.48 -18.86
CA THR A 315 9.70 -1.22 -20.01
C THR A 315 9.18 -2.54 -20.53
N PHE A 316 7.89 -2.57 -20.82
CA PHE A 316 7.23 -3.65 -21.54
C PHE A 316 6.83 -3.12 -22.90
N HIS A 317 7.08 -3.89 -23.94
CA HIS A 317 6.70 -3.56 -25.31
C HIS A 317 6.02 -4.74 -25.95
N SER A 318 5.10 -4.48 -26.88
CA SER A 318 4.48 -5.51 -27.69
C SER A 318 4.97 -5.45 -29.14
N ASP A 319 5.40 -6.59 -29.69
CA ASP A 319 5.83 -6.66 -31.10
C ASP A 319 4.64 -6.66 -32.06
N LYS A 320 3.46 -7.12 -31.58
CA LYS A 320 2.26 -7.27 -32.38
C LYS A 320 1.06 -6.65 -31.69
N THR A 321 0.17 -6.07 -32.44
CA THR A 321 -1.09 -5.56 -31.91
C THR A 321 -2.15 -6.68 -31.91
N SER A 322 -2.83 -6.88 -30.79
CA SER A 322 -3.98 -7.77 -30.65
C SER A 322 -5.20 -7.26 -31.42
N GLY A 323 -6.17 -8.14 -31.65
CA GLY A 323 -7.52 -7.75 -32.07
C GLY A 323 -8.22 -6.88 -31.01
N ASN A 324 -9.40 -6.34 -31.35
CA ASN A 324 -10.14 -5.46 -30.45
C ASN A 324 -10.72 -6.21 -29.22
N VAL A 325 -11.17 -7.45 -29.41
CA VAL A 325 -11.53 -8.39 -28.35
C VAL A 325 -10.30 -9.21 -28.02
N VAL A 326 -9.85 -9.17 -26.77
CA VAL A 326 -8.60 -9.80 -26.32
C VAL A 326 -8.90 -11.10 -25.57
N LEU A 327 -9.87 -11.08 -24.66
CA LEU A 327 -10.28 -12.24 -23.88
C LEU A 327 -11.77 -12.15 -23.58
N THR A 328 -12.49 -13.25 -23.79
CA THR A 328 -13.87 -13.40 -23.36
C THR A 328 -13.98 -14.65 -22.48
N VAL A 329 -14.61 -14.51 -21.33
CA VAL A 329 -14.95 -15.60 -20.40
C VAL A 329 -16.46 -15.59 -20.24
N GLU A 330 -17.10 -16.73 -20.53
CA GLU A 330 -18.57 -16.83 -20.53
C GLU A 330 -19.03 -17.94 -19.57
N GLU A 331 -19.95 -17.56 -18.65
CA GLU A 331 -20.62 -18.45 -17.70
C GLU A 331 -19.64 -19.43 -17.01
N ALA A 332 -18.44 -18.94 -16.65
CA ALA A 332 -17.40 -19.79 -16.14
C ALA A 332 -17.57 -20.07 -14.64
N ALA A 333 -17.19 -21.28 -14.23
CA ALA A 333 -17.04 -21.69 -12.85
C ALA A 333 -15.62 -22.15 -12.60
N VAL A 334 -15.00 -21.62 -11.53
CA VAL A 334 -13.64 -21.98 -11.11
C VAL A 334 -13.66 -22.69 -9.77
N GLY A 335 -12.75 -23.65 -9.61
CA GLY A 335 -12.63 -24.45 -8.39
C GLY A 335 -11.67 -25.60 -8.54
N TYR A 336 -11.72 -26.54 -7.60
CA TYR A 336 -10.92 -27.75 -7.59
C TYR A 336 -11.85 -28.96 -7.41
N ASP A 337 -11.68 -29.97 -8.22
CA ASP A 337 -12.52 -31.19 -8.24
C ASP A 337 -14.02 -30.83 -8.32
N ASP A 338 -14.80 -31.13 -7.30
CA ASP A 338 -16.24 -30.84 -7.22
C ASP A 338 -16.57 -29.56 -6.41
N GLN A 339 -15.55 -28.86 -5.88
CA GLN A 339 -15.77 -27.65 -5.09
C GLN A 339 -15.67 -26.40 -5.97
N ILE A 340 -16.82 -25.78 -6.23
CA ILE A 340 -16.91 -24.48 -6.92
C ILE A 340 -16.56 -23.38 -5.92
N LEU A 341 -15.65 -22.47 -6.31
CA LEU A 341 -15.23 -21.33 -5.52
C LEU A 341 -15.98 -20.05 -5.91
N SER A 342 -16.24 -19.85 -7.21
CA SER A 342 -16.99 -18.71 -7.72
C SER A 342 -17.70 -19.08 -9.02
N GLU A 343 -18.98 -18.71 -9.16
CA GLU A 343 -19.87 -18.96 -10.31
C GLU A 343 -21.08 -18.01 -10.26
N PRO A 344 -21.58 -17.42 -11.40
CA PRO A 344 -20.98 -17.43 -12.74
C PRO A 344 -19.94 -16.31 -12.91
N ILE A 345 -18.88 -16.58 -13.67
CA ILE A 345 -17.88 -15.58 -14.00
C ILE A 345 -18.03 -15.18 -15.47
N ASN A 346 -18.23 -13.87 -15.70
CA ASN A 346 -18.33 -13.27 -17.02
C ASN A 346 -17.35 -12.12 -17.14
N LEU A 347 -16.52 -12.11 -18.21
CA LEU A 347 -15.49 -11.11 -18.42
C LEU A 347 -15.27 -10.88 -19.92
N ASP A 348 -15.32 -9.63 -20.37
CA ASP A 348 -14.97 -9.18 -21.74
C ASP A 348 -13.85 -8.15 -21.65
N ILE A 349 -12.63 -8.56 -22.02
CA ILE A 349 -11.46 -7.70 -22.02
C ILE A 349 -11.17 -7.22 -23.44
N ARG A 350 -11.07 -5.91 -23.59
CA ARG A 350 -10.74 -5.27 -24.87
C ARG A 350 -9.31 -4.76 -24.86
N LYS A 351 -8.81 -4.52 -26.06
CA LYS A 351 -7.46 -3.97 -26.28
C LYS A 351 -7.24 -2.72 -25.44
N MET A 352 -6.06 -2.61 -24.81
CA MET A 352 -5.65 -1.51 -23.93
C MET A 352 -6.41 -1.41 -22.59
N ASN A 353 -7.27 -2.38 -22.27
CA ASN A 353 -7.82 -2.44 -20.92
C ASN A 353 -6.79 -2.96 -19.92
N ALA A 354 -6.80 -2.40 -18.71
CA ALA A 354 -6.10 -2.93 -17.55
C ALA A 354 -7.14 -3.35 -16.51
N VAL A 355 -7.34 -4.67 -16.36
CA VAL A 355 -8.37 -5.24 -15.50
C VAL A 355 -7.72 -5.81 -14.24
N ALA A 356 -8.08 -5.27 -13.07
CA ALA A 356 -7.70 -5.82 -11.78
C ALA A 356 -8.76 -6.80 -11.28
N ILE A 357 -8.35 -7.98 -10.81
CA ILE A 357 -9.24 -8.95 -10.15
C ILE A 357 -9.09 -8.78 -8.64
N VAL A 358 -10.20 -8.48 -7.96
CA VAL A 358 -10.26 -8.31 -6.50
C VAL A 358 -11.26 -9.30 -5.88
N GLY A 359 -11.18 -9.50 -4.57
CA GLY A 359 -12.10 -10.37 -3.82
C GLY A 359 -11.41 -11.03 -2.62
N PRO A 360 -12.16 -11.72 -1.75
CA PRO A 360 -11.64 -12.39 -0.56
C PRO A 360 -10.55 -13.43 -0.88
N ASN A 361 -9.74 -13.74 0.13
CA ASN A 361 -8.78 -14.83 0.00
C ASN A 361 -9.52 -16.19 -0.10
N GLY A 362 -9.06 -17.03 -1.02
CA GLY A 362 -9.67 -18.34 -1.24
C GLY A 362 -10.82 -18.37 -2.26
N ILE A 363 -11.33 -17.20 -2.71
CA ILE A 363 -12.46 -17.11 -3.67
C ILE A 363 -12.14 -17.62 -5.09
N GLY A 364 -10.88 -17.94 -5.37
CA GLY A 364 -10.50 -18.48 -6.69
C GLY A 364 -9.84 -17.48 -7.64
N LYS A 365 -9.31 -16.33 -7.20
CA LYS A 365 -8.63 -15.33 -8.05
C LYS A 365 -7.48 -15.94 -8.87
N SER A 366 -6.51 -16.55 -8.21
CA SER A 366 -5.38 -17.24 -8.87
C SER A 366 -5.84 -18.47 -9.66
N THR A 367 -6.91 -19.14 -9.21
CA THR A 367 -7.52 -20.27 -9.96
C THR A 367 -8.10 -19.80 -11.28
N LEU A 368 -8.82 -18.65 -11.29
CA LEU A 368 -9.33 -18.04 -12.50
C LEU A 368 -8.21 -17.71 -13.49
N ILE A 369 -7.15 -17.04 -13.02
CA ILE A 369 -5.97 -16.75 -13.87
C ILE A 369 -5.38 -18.05 -14.44
N LYS A 370 -5.15 -19.08 -13.62
CA LYS A 370 -4.61 -20.36 -14.05
C LYS A 370 -5.52 -21.08 -15.04
N SER A 371 -6.83 -20.95 -14.88
CA SER A 371 -7.81 -21.52 -15.83
C SER A 371 -7.80 -20.76 -17.16
N ILE A 372 -7.70 -19.42 -17.14
CA ILE A 372 -7.57 -18.62 -18.36
C ILE A 372 -6.29 -18.99 -19.13
N VAL A 373 -5.17 -19.17 -18.44
CA VAL A 373 -3.87 -19.55 -19.07
C VAL A 373 -3.84 -21.04 -19.47
N GLY A 374 -4.88 -21.82 -19.12
CA GLY A 374 -4.99 -23.23 -19.48
C GLY A 374 -4.18 -24.21 -18.62
N GLN A 375 -3.72 -23.77 -17.43
CA GLN A 375 -3.03 -24.65 -16.47
C GLN A 375 -4.00 -25.53 -15.68
N ILE A 376 -5.21 -25.02 -15.42
CA ILE A 376 -6.29 -25.73 -14.72
C ILE A 376 -7.54 -25.64 -15.61
N PRO A 377 -8.31 -26.71 -15.79
CA PRO A 377 -9.56 -26.63 -16.54
C PRO A 377 -10.62 -25.84 -15.76
N PHE A 378 -11.51 -25.14 -16.47
CA PHE A 378 -12.75 -24.64 -15.87
C PHE A 378 -13.66 -25.79 -15.48
N ILE A 379 -14.40 -25.66 -14.38
CA ILE A 379 -15.46 -26.61 -14.01
C ILE A 379 -16.64 -26.47 -14.98
N LYS A 380 -17.01 -25.24 -15.34
CA LYS A 380 -18.02 -24.90 -16.36
C LYS A 380 -17.53 -23.68 -17.15
N GLY A 381 -18.13 -23.49 -18.32
CA GLY A 381 -17.80 -22.38 -19.19
C GLY A 381 -16.46 -22.52 -19.87
N GLU A 382 -16.01 -21.48 -20.52
CA GLU A 382 -14.72 -21.42 -21.23
C GLU A 382 -14.17 -20.01 -21.34
N ALA A 383 -12.86 -19.93 -21.54
CA ALA A 383 -12.17 -18.68 -21.88
C ALA A 383 -11.68 -18.76 -23.34
N ARG A 384 -11.92 -17.69 -24.09
CA ARG A 384 -11.50 -17.60 -25.51
C ARG A 384 -10.64 -16.36 -25.70
N PHE A 385 -9.42 -16.57 -26.20
CA PHE A 385 -8.56 -15.48 -26.63
C PHE A 385 -8.92 -15.01 -28.03
N GLY A 386 -8.83 -13.71 -28.24
CA GLY A 386 -9.05 -13.07 -29.54
C GLY A 386 -7.93 -13.33 -30.54
N ALA A 387 -8.06 -12.72 -31.71
CA ALA A 387 -7.06 -12.85 -32.78
C ALA A 387 -5.73 -12.15 -32.40
N ASN A 388 -4.61 -12.77 -32.78
CA ASN A 388 -3.25 -12.25 -32.58
C ASN A 388 -2.89 -11.97 -31.12
N VAL A 389 -3.47 -12.69 -30.16
CA VAL A 389 -3.16 -12.57 -28.75
C VAL A 389 -1.93 -13.42 -28.41
N GLU A 390 -0.89 -12.78 -27.85
CA GLU A 390 0.31 -13.41 -27.30
C GLU A 390 0.35 -13.11 -25.80
N VAL A 391 0.28 -14.15 -24.96
CA VAL A 391 0.11 -14.01 -23.49
C VAL A 391 1.43 -14.21 -22.78
N GLY A 392 1.87 -13.21 -22.03
CA GLY A 392 2.90 -13.32 -21.02
C GLY A 392 2.28 -13.56 -19.64
N TYR A 393 2.73 -14.61 -18.94
CA TYR A 393 2.18 -14.97 -17.64
C TYR A 393 3.23 -14.92 -16.54
N TYR A 394 2.95 -14.09 -15.53
CA TYR A 394 3.70 -14.01 -14.27
C TYR A 394 3.02 -14.85 -13.19
N ASP A 395 3.70 -15.93 -12.76
CA ASP A 395 3.22 -16.84 -11.73
C ASP A 395 3.72 -16.44 -10.34
N GLN A 396 2.81 -16.35 -9.37
CA GLN A 396 3.11 -16.05 -7.97
C GLN A 396 4.17 -17.00 -7.36
N THR A 397 4.16 -18.28 -7.74
CA THR A 397 5.08 -19.29 -7.17
C THR A 397 6.51 -19.21 -7.69
N GLN A 398 6.75 -18.38 -8.73
CA GLN A 398 8.07 -18.20 -9.37
C GLN A 398 8.73 -19.53 -9.79
N SER A 399 7.92 -20.56 -10.09
CA SER A 399 8.35 -21.94 -10.34
C SER A 399 9.17 -22.11 -11.63
N LYS A 400 9.16 -21.11 -12.50
CA LYS A 400 9.82 -21.14 -13.82
C LYS A 400 11.32 -20.84 -13.76
N LEU A 401 11.88 -20.47 -12.60
CA LEU A 401 13.30 -20.14 -12.46
C LEU A 401 14.14 -21.35 -12.07
N THR A 402 15.32 -21.50 -12.69
CA THR A 402 16.25 -22.61 -12.44
C THR A 402 17.26 -22.23 -11.35
N PRO A 403 17.21 -22.85 -10.15
CA PRO A 403 18.02 -22.40 -9.00
C PRO A 403 19.53 -22.39 -9.21
N HIS A 404 20.06 -23.26 -10.08
CA HIS A 404 21.48 -23.43 -10.31
C HIS A 404 22.06 -22.48 -11.37
N ASN A 405 21.22 -21.84 -12.17
CA ASN A 405 21.67 -20.89 -13.17
C ASN A 405 22.16 -19.59 -12.50
N SER A 406 23.11 -18.89 -13.14
CA SER A 406 23.36 -17.49 -12.79
C SER A 406 22.20 -16.62 -13.25
N VAL A 407 22.02 -15.43 -12.65
CA VAL A 407 21.02 -14.45 -13.09
C VAL A 407 21.16 -14.14 -14.59
N LEU A 408 22.40 -14.01 -15.06
CA LEU A 408 22.69 -13.78 -16.47
C LEU A 408 22.27 -14.98 -17.34
N ASP A 409 22.69 -16.18 -16.95
CA ASP A 409 22.42 -17.39 -17.73
C ASP A 409 20.94 -17.74 -17.76
N GLU A 410 20.20 -17.45 -16.69
CA GLU A 410 18.74 -17.68 -16.63
C GLU A 410 17.99 -16.90 -17.70
N LEU A 411 18.38 -15.64 -17.94
CA LEU A 411 17.82 -14.86 -19.03
C LEU A 411 18.38 -15.29 -20.40
N TRP A 412 19.68 -15.44 -20.48
CA TRP A 412 20.35 -15.68 -21.76
C TRP A 412 20.02 -17.04 -22.37
N ASN A 413 19.78 -18.04 -21.55
CA ASN A 413 19.40 -19.38 -22.04
C ASN A 413 18.07 -19.39 -22.82
N ASP A 414 17.13 -18.50 -22.49
CA ASP A 414 15.86 -18.38 -23.20
C ASP A 414 15.98 -17.46 -24.44
N PHE A 415 16.89 -16.46 -24.39
CA PHE A 415 17.08 -15.47 -25.46
C PHE A 415 18.48 -15.58 -26.07
N LYS A 416 18.86 -16.78 -26.54
CA LYS A 416 20.21 -17.08 -27.06
C LYS A 416 20.67 -16.23 -28.24
N LEU A 417 19.74 -15.66 -29.00
CA LEU A 417 20.05 -14.80 -30.14
C LEU A 417 20.34 -13.35 -29.73
N THR A 418 20.01 -12.96 -28.49
CA THR A 418 20.22 -11.61 -27.99
C THR A 418 21.68 -11.46 -27.51
N PRO A 419 22.37 -10.38 -27.88
CA PRO A 419 23.73 -10.11 -27.42
C PRO A 419 23.81 -9.98 -25.89
N GLU A 420 24.89 -10.47 -25.27
CA GLU A 420 25.09 -10.41 -23.81
C GLU A 420 24.96 -8.99 -23.26
N VAL A 421 25.43 -7.98 -23.99
CA VAL A 421 25.34 -6.56 -23.57
C VAL A 421 23.89 -6.12 -23.40
N GLU A 422 23.00 -6.57 -24.27
CA GLU A 422 21.58 -6.25 -24.21
C GLU A 422 20.90 -6.96 -23.03
N ILE A 423 21.23 -8.24 -22.78
CA ILE A 423 20.79 -8.96 -21.60
C ILE A 423 21.21 -8.24 -20.32
N ARG A 424 22.49 -7.82 -20.24
CA ARG A 424 23.00 -7.05 -19.09
C ARG A 424 22.32 -5.69 -18.92
N ASN A 425 22.03 -5.01 -20.01
CA ASN A 425 21.28 -3.74 -19.98
C ASN A 425 19.86 -3.96 -19.46
N ARG A 426 19.18 -5.00 -19.92
CA ARG A 426 17.85 -5.37 -19.45
C ARG A 426 17.89 -5.70 -17.95
N LEU A 427 18.80 -6.57 -17.50
CA LEU A 427 19.01 -6.86 -16.10
C LEU A 427 19.29 -5.60 -15.26
N GLY A 428 20.11 -4.69 -15.80
CA GLY A 428 20.39 -3.39 -15.19
C GLY A 428 19.12 -2.52 -15.00
N ALA A 429 18.21 -2.57 -15.96
CA ALA A 429 16.90 -1.89 -15.88
C ALA A 429 16.02 -2.47 -14.75
N PHE A 430 16.23 -3.74 -14.38
CA PHE A 430 15.56 -4.42 -13.25
C PHE A 430 16.44 -4.47 -11.98
N LEU A 431 17.39 -3.53 -11.83
CA LEU A 431 18.24 -3.34 -10.65
C LEU A 431 19.25 -4.47 -10.38
N PHE A 432 19.62 -5.29 -11.38
CA PHE A 432 20.74 -6.21 -11.30
C PHE A 432 21.99 -5.56 -11.88
N SER A 433 22.99 -5.25 -11.05
CA SER A 433 24.19 -4.54 -11.49
C SER A 433 25.47 -5.22 -11.01
N GLY A 434 26.56 -4.98 -11.72
CA GLY A 434 27.89 -5.45 -11.32
C GLY A 434 27.97 -6.96 -11.10
N ASP A 435 28.23 -7.37 -9.87
CA ASP A 435 28.38 -8.80 -9.50
C ASP A 435 27.05 -9.52 -9.24
N ASP A 436 25.93 -8.80 -9.15
CA ASP A 436 24.61 -9.41 -8.94
C ASP A 436 24.23 -10.35 -10.09
N VAL A 437 24.63 -10.03 -11.32
CA VAL A 437 24.34 -10.87 -12.49
C VAL A 437 25.04 -12.23 -12.46
N LYS A 438 26.05 -12.39 -11.59
CA LYS A 438 26.81 -13.64 -11.40
C LYS A 438 26.26 -14.51 -10.26
N LYS A 439 25.38 -13.95 -9.40
CA LYS A 439 24.74 -14.72 -8.33
C LYS A 439 23.91 -15.84 -8.92
N THR A 440 23.83 -16.97 -8.25
CA THR A 440 22.91 -18.03 -8.63
C THR A 440 21.48 -17.67 -8.21
N VAL A 441 20.51 -18.05 -9.02
CA VAL A 441 19.07 -17.80 -8.76
C VAL A 441 18.64 -18.33 -7.39
N GLY A 442 19.21 -19.45 -6.94
CA GLY A 442 18.93 -20.02 -5.63
C GLY A 442 19.36 -19.15 -4.44
N MET A 443 20.33 -18.23 -4.64
CA MET A 443 20.81 -17.30 -3.61
C MET A 443 20.01 -16.00 -3.55
N LEU A 444 19.13 -15.77 -4.52
CA LEU A 444 18.34 -14.55 -4.60
C LEU A 444 17.26 -14.51 -3.52
N SER A 445 17.01 -13.32 -2.97
CA SER A 445 15.83 -13.04 -2.15
C SER A 445 14.54 -13.19 -2.96
N GLY A 446 13.38 -13.27 -2.30
CA GLY A 446 12.08 -13.30 -2.96
C GLY A 446 11.86 -12.11 -3.92
N GLY A 447 12.22 -10.90 -3.49
CA GLY A 447 12.11 -9.70 -4.32
C GLY A 447 13.08 -9.67 -5.51
N GLU A 448 14.31 -10.18 -5.35
CA GLU A 448 15.24 -10.32 -6.47
C GLU A 448 14.75 -11.33 -7.50
N ARG A 449 14.19 -12.46 -7.05
CA ARG A 449 13.58 -13.45 -7.96
C ARG A 449 12.37 -12.87 -8.71
N ALA A 450 11.52 -12.09 -8.03
CA ALA A 450 10.41 -11.40 -8.66
C ALA A 450 10.88 -10.46 -9.77
N ARG A 451 11.91 -9.62 -9.50
CA ARG A 451 12.49 -8.73 -10.51
C ARG A 451 13.12 -9.48 -11.69
N LEU A 452 13.78 -10.62 -11.43
CA LEU A 452 14.33 -11.46 -12.50
C LEU A 452 13.26 -12.03 -13.41
N LEU A 453 12.15 -12.49 -12.84
CA LEU A 453 11.01 -13.01 -13.61
C LEU A 453 10.32 -11.91 -14.43
N LEU A 454 10.17 -10.72 -13.87
CA LEU A 454 9.67 -9.54 -14.60
C LEU A 454 10.62 -9.13 -15.74
N ALA A 455 11.94 -9.18 -15.51
CA ALA A 455 12.92 -8.95 -16.57
C ALA A 455 12.79 -9.95 -17.72
N LYS A 456 12.58 -11.23 -17.39
CA LYS A 456 12.34 -12.29 -18.38
C LYS A 456 11.05 -12.02 -19.17
N LEU A 457 9.96 -11.71 -18.49
CA LEU A 457 8.68 -11.38 -19.09
C LEU A 457 8.77 -10.15 -20.02
N SER A 458 9.57 -9.13 -19.66
CA SER A 458 9.73 -7.93 -20.46
C SER A 458 10.48 -8.15 -21.79
N MET A 459 11.15 -9.29 -21.95
CA MET A 459 11.85 -9.67 -23.17
C MET A 459 11.01 -10.53 -24.12
N GLU A 460 9.87 -11.03 -23.66
CA GLU A 460 8.96 -11.85 -24.47
C GLU A 460 8.14 -11.01 -25.46
N ASN A 461 8.03 -9.68 -25.23
CA ASN A 461 7.31 -8.72 -26.07
C ASN A 461 5.83 -9.09 -26.34
N ASN A 462 5.19 -9.71 -25.36
CA ASN A 462 3.80 -10.12 -25.41
C ASN A 462 2.86 -8.91 -25.44
N ASN A 463 1.69 -9.03 -26.11
CA ASN A 463 0.68 -7.97 -26.16
C ASN A 463 -0.41 -8.08 -25.08
N VAL A 464 -0.41 -9.18 -24.33
CA VAL A 464 -1.27 -9.37 -23.16
C VAL A 464 -0.42 -9.86 -22.00
N LEU A 465 -0.46 -9.15 -20.87
CA LEU A 465 0.20 -9.57 -19.65
C LEU A 465 -0.85 -10.01 -18.62
N ILE A 466 -0.69 -11.22 -18.12
CA ILE A 466 -1.49 -11.79 -17.02
C ILE A 466 -0.57 -11.94 -15.82
N LEU A 467 -0.88 -11.20 -14.73
CA LEU A 467 0.02 -11.09 -13.58
C LEU A 467 -0.70 -11.56 -12.30
N ASP A 468 -0.15 -12.57 -11.63
CA ASP A 468 -0.68 -13.08 -10.35
C ASP A 468 0.18 -12.57 -9.19
N GLU A 469 -0.31 -11.53 -8.48
CA GLU A 469 0.36 -10.85 -7.36
C GLU A 469 1.77 -10.33 -7.70
N PRO A 470 1.95 -9.48 -8.74
CA PRO A 470 3.28 -9.05 -9.18
C PRO A 470 4.00 -8.13 -8.20
N THR A 471 3.28 -7.51 -7.26
CA THR A 471 3.79 -6.60 -6.24
C THR A 471 4.32 -7.30 -5.00
N ASN A 472 4.03 -8.60 -4.83
CA ASN A 472 4.47 -9.37 -3.67
C ASN A 472 6.00 -9.46 -3.61
N HIS A 473 6.55 -9.28 -2.42
CA HIS A 473 7.99 -9.28 -2.14
C HIS A 473 8.79 -8.11 -2.75
N LEU A 474 8.16 -7.21 -3.52
CA LEU A 474 8.83 -6.02 -4.02
C LEU A 474 8.85 -4.93 -2.95
N ASP A 475 9.99 -4.23 -2.86
CA ASP A 475 10.05 -2.99 -2.08
C ASP A 475 9.32 -1.84 -2.78
N ILE A 476 9.07 -0.77 -2.04
CA ILE A 476 8.29 0.36 -2.54
C ILE A 476 8.89 0.95 -3.82
N ASP A 477 10.22 1.09 -3.87
CA ASP A 477 10.92 1.63 -5.06
C ASP A 477 10.71 0.72 -6.28
N SER A 478 10.81 -0.61 -6.11
CA SER A 478 10.57 -1.59 -7.19
C SER A 478 9.11 -1.64 -7.63
N LYS A 479 8.16 -1.47 -6.71
CA LYS A 479 6.73 -1.37 -7.01
C LYS A 479 6.45 -0.15 -7.89
N GLU A 480 6.99 1.01 -7.53
CA GLU A 480 6.81 2.26 -8.29
C GLU A 480 7.35 2.15 -9.72
N VAL A 481 8.51 1.52 -9.89
CA VAL A 481 9.08 1.27 -11.21
C VAL A 481 8.22 0.33 -12.04
N LEU A 482 7.68 -0.73 -11.42
CA LEU A 482 6.76 -1.66 -12.08
C LEU A 482 5.45 -0.96 -12.47
N GLU A 483 4.88 -0.15 -11.58
CA GLU A 483 3.68 0.65 -11.85
C GLU A 483 3.85 1.52 -13.08
N ASN A 484 4.93 2.31 -13.13
CA ASN A 484 5.23 3.18 -14.27
C ASN A 484 5.40 2.37 -15.56
N ALA A 485 6.10 1.23 -15.51
CA ALA A 485 6.30 0.37 -16.66
C ALA A 485 4.99 -0.23 -17.21
N LEU A 486 4.03 -0.54 -16.32
CA LEU A 486 2.74 -1.10 -16.72
C LEU A 486 1.76 -0.03 -17.19
N ILE A 487 1.86 1.20 -16.67
CA ILE A 487 1.11 2.35 -17.19
C ILE A 487 1.54 2.70 -18.62
N ASP A 488 2.86 2.64 -18.89
CA ASP A 488 3.42 2.92 -20.21
C ASP A 488 3.29 1.76 -21.20
N PHE A 489 2.79 0.59 -20.75
CA PHE A 489 2.64 -0.59 -21.60
C PHE A 489 1.55 -0.42 -22.64
N ASP A 490 1.88 -0.65 -23.91
CA ASP A 490 1.01 -0.51 -25.09
C ASP A 490 0.11 -1.73 -25.37
N GLY A 491 -0.02 -2.65 -24.40
CA GLY A 491 -0.81 -3.88 -24.46
C GLY A 491 -2.02 -3.87 -23.51
N THR A 492 -2.53 -5.09 -23.25
CA THR A 492 -3.67 -5.33 -22.37
C THR A 492 -3.20 -6.03 -21.10
N LEU A 493 -3.74 -5.64 -19.96
CA LEU A 493 -3.37 -6.16 -18.66
C LEU A 493 -4.54 -6.86 -17.99
N LEU A 494 -4.27 -8.03 -17.40
CA LEU A 494 -5.15 -8.71 -16.46
C LEU A 494 -4.31 -9.08 -15.23
N PHE A 495 -4.69 -8.62 -14.05
CA PHE A 495 -3.87 -8.90 -12.88
C PHE A 495 -4.68 -9.09 -11.60
N VAL A 496 -4.13 -9.90 -10.70
CA VAL A 496 -4.55 -10.01 -9.31
C VAL A 496 -3.57 -9.23 -8.46
N SER A 497 -4.05 -8.39 -7.56
CA SER A 497 -3.21 -7.75 -6.54
C SER A 497 -4.03 -7.42 -5.29
N HIS A 498 -3.36 -7.45 -4.14
CA HIS A 498 -3.85 -6.92 -2.88
C HIS A 498 -3.30 -5.51 -2.58
N ASP A 499 -2.42 -5.01 -3.42
CA ASP A 499 -1.87 -3.66 -3.31
C ASP A 499 -2.84 -2.63 -3.90
N ARG A 500 -3.61 -1.98 -3.03
CA ARG A 500 -4.64 -0.99 -3.42
C ARG A 500 -4.07 0.19 -4.18
N TYR A 501 -2.87 0.63 -3.82
CA TYR A 501 -2.19 1.73 -4.52
C TYR A 501 -1.82 1.32 -5.95
N PHE A 502 -1.31 0.10 -6.11
CA PHE A 502 -1.01 -0.48 -7.42
C PHE A 502 -2.27 -0.61 -8.28
N ILE A 503 -3.37 -1.15 -7.71
CA ILE A 503 -4.64 -1.28 -8.42
C ILE A 503 -5.12 0.10 -8.87
N ASN A 504 -5.14 1.09 -7.99
CA ASN A 504 -5.64 2.43 -8.27
C ASN A 504 -4.84 3.15 -9.37
N ARG A 505 -3.53 2.91 -9.46
CA ARG A 505 -2.67 3.53 -10.50
C ARG A 505 -2.74 2.85 -11.86
N VAL A 506 -2.91 1.53 -11.89
CA VAL A 506 -2.74 0.74 -13.12
C VAL A 506 -4.08 0.31 -13.70
N ALA A 507 -5.09 -0.01 -12.87
CA ALA A 507 -6.36 -0.52 -13.35
C ALA A 507 -7.22 0.56 -14.02
N THR A 508 -7.81 0.20 -15.15
CA THR A 508 -8.89 0.94 -15.80
C THR A 508 -10.27 0.33 -15.50
N GLN A 509 -10.28 -0.91 -15.02
CA GLN A 509 -11.47 -1.66 -14.65
C GLN A 509 -11.16 -2.59 -13.49
N VAL A 510 -12.14 -2.86 -12.63
CA VAL A 510 -12.02 -3.76 -11.49
C VAL A 510 -13.07 -4.86 -11.61
N LEU A 511 -12.64 -6.12 -11.63
CA LEU A 511 -13.48 -7.31 -11.56
C LEU A 511 -13.52 -7.81 -10.12
N GLU A 512 -14.65 -7.67 -9.45
CA GLU A 512 -14.87 -8.27 -8.14
C GLU A 512 -15.35 -9.71 -8.30
N LEU A 513 -14.69 -10.64 -7.60
CA LEU A 513 -15.12 -12.04 -7.47
C LEU A 513 -15.75 -12.25 -6.10
N SER A 514 -16.92 -12.86 -6.09
CA SER A 514 -17.65 -13.31 -4.92
C SER A 514 -18.12 -14.76 -5.09
N GLU A 515 -18.72 -15.35 -4.06
CA GLU A 515 -19.36 -16.66 -4.15
C GLU A 515 -20.55 -16.64 -5.13
N GLU A 516 -21.23 -15.50 -5.24
CA GLU A 516 -22.40 -15.28 -6.10
C GLU A 516 -22.02 -14.94 -7.55
N GLY A 517 -20.73 -14.91 -7.88
CA GLY A 517 -20.23 -14.66 -9.23
C GLY A 517 -19.29 -13.47 -9.36
N SER A 518 -19.28 -12.86 -10.53
CA SER A 518 -18.39 -11.74 -10.85
C SER A 518 -19.14 -10.46 -11.18
N THR A 519 -18.63 -9.31 -10.69
CA THR A 519 -19.14 -7.97 -11.04
C THR A 519 -18.01 -7.12 -11.60
N LEU A 520 -18.21 -6.54 -12.79
CA LEU A 520 -17.23 -5.67 -13.44
C LEU A 520 -17.56 -4.19 -13.19
N TYR A 521 -16.62 -3.45 -12.63
CA TYR A 521 -16.70 -2.00 -12.42
C TYR A 521 -15.80 -1.29 -13.43
N LEU A 522 -16.35 -0.28 -14.13
CA LEU A 522 -15.66 0.48 -15.17
C LEU A 522 -14.99 1.72 -14.57
N GLY A 523 -13.90 1.53 -13.87
CA GLY A 523 -13.14 2.56 -13.19
C GLY A 523 -11.96 2.00 -12.42
N ASP A 524 -11.27 2.86 -11.69
CA ASP A 524 -10.18 2.52 -10.80
C ASP A 524 -10.68 1.92 -9.46
N TYR A 525 -9.74 1.73 -8.52
CA TYR A 525 -10.06 1.13 -7.23
C TYR A 525 -10.96 2.02 -6.35
N ASP A 526 -10.77 3.35 -6.39
CA ASP A 526 -11.56 4.28 -5.61
C ASP A 526 -13.01 4.31 -6.13
N TYR A 527 -13.19 4.32 -7.45
CA TYR A 527 -14.51 4.18 -8.07
C TYR A 527 -15.22 2.86 -7.70
N TYR A 528 -14.46 1.74 -7.67
CA TYR A 528 -15.00 0.46 -7.22
C TYR A 528 -15.53 0.54 -5.78
N LEU A 529 -14.74 1.13 -4.84
CA LEU A 529 -15.15 1.26 -3.45
C LEU A 529 -16.42 2.12 -3.29
N GLU A 530 -16.48 3.25 -3.99
CA GLU A 530 -17.64 4.15 -3.98
C GLU A 530 -18.89 3.44 -4.47
N LYS A 531 -18.80 2.74 -5.62
CA LYS A 531 -19.92 2.01 -6.20
C LYS A 531 -20.36 0.82 -5.36
N LYS A 532 -19.43 0.09 -4.76
CA LYS A 532 -19.75 -1.00 -3.84
C LYS A 532 -20.52 -0.49 -2.62
N ALA A 533 -20.05 0.59 -2.00
CA ALA A 533 -20.73 1.20 -0.86
C ALA A 533 -22.14 1.72 -1.22
N GLU A 534 -22.30 2.29 -2.42
CA GLU A 534 -23.62 2.72 -2.93
C GLU A 534 -24.58 1.53 -3.10
N LEU A 535 -24.09 0.42 -3.67
CA LEU A 535 -24.89 -0.80 -3.87
C LEU A 535 -25.26 -1.47 -2.54
N GLU A 536 -24.33 -1.55 -1.59
CA GLU A 536 -24.58 -2.09 -0.25
C GLU A 536 -25.59 -1.25 0.54
N ALA A 537 -25.48 0.09 0.46
CA ALA A 537 -26.44 0.99 1.08
C ALA A 537 -27.86 0.84 0.47
N LEU A 538 -27.96 0.67 -0.84
CA LEU A 538 -29.22 0.41 -1.53
C LEU A 538 -29.81 -0.94 -1.12
N ALA A 539 -29.00 -1.99 -1.01
CA ALA A 539 -29.43 -3.31 -0.56
C ALA A 539 -29.90 -3.29 0.90
N ALA A 540 -29.18 -2.59 1.78
CA ALA A 540 -29.57 -2.41 3.19
C ALA A 540 -30.91 -1.66 3.33
N ALA A 541 -31.08 -0.57 2.56
CA ALA A 541 -32.35 0.18 2.53
C ALA A 541 -33.53 -0.65 1.99
N GLN A 542 -33.29 -1.58 1.06
CA GLN A 542 -34.29 -2.53 0.56
C GLN A 542 -34.62 -3.62 1.60
N ALA A 543 -33.63 -4.11 2.33
CA ALA A 543 -33.82 -5.10 3.39
C ALA A 543 -34.57 -4.53 4.62
N GLU A 544 -34.38 -3.25 4.95
CA GLU A 544 -35.14 -2.56 6.01
C GLU A 544 -36.59 -2.24 5.59
N ALA A 545 -36.89 -2.26 4.30
CA ALA A 545 -38.22 -1.99 3.76
C ALA A 545 -39.15 -3.22 3.72
N GLU A 546 -38.70 -4.43 4.12
CA GLU A 546 -39.56 -5.61 4.25
C GLU A 546 -40.05 -5.84 5.66
N PRO A 547 -41.26 -5.35 6.02
CA PRO A 547 -42.14 -6.12 6.88
C PRO A 547 -43.51 -6.33 6.25
N ALA A 548 -43.83 -7.62 6.07
CA ALA A 548 -45.18 -8.22 6.03
C ALA A 548 -46.33 -7.41 5.42
N SER A 549 -46.75 -7.83 4.23
CA SER A 549 -48.12 -7.83 3.67
C SER A 549 -48.85 -6.53 3.39
N SER A 550 -49.20 -6.39 2.12
CA SER A 550 -50.29 -5.60 1.57
C SER A 550 -50.09 -4.07 1.43
N THR A 551 -49.59 -3.66 0.28
CA THR A 551 -50.14 -2.56 -0.54
C THR A 551 -49.27 -2.32 -1.79
N GLU A 552 -49.61 -2.96 -2.89
CA GLU A 552 -48.88 -2.88 -4.20
C GLU A 552 -49.12 -1.54 -4.95
N GLU A 553 -49.90 -0.58 -4.46
CA GLU A 553 -50.23 0.61 -5.24
C GLU A 553 -49.53 1.90 -4.83
N VAL A 554 -48.79 1.97 -3.69
CA VAL A 554 -48.13 3.21 -3.23
C VAL A 554 -46.64 3.25 -3.61
N ILE A 555 -46.01 2.10 -3.83
CA ILE A 555 -44.55 1.98 -4.08
C ILE A 555 -44.15 2.39 -5.51
N SER A 556 -45.10 2.33 -6.46
CA SER A 556 -44.84 2.68 -7.86
C SER A 556 -44.64 4.19 -8.09
N ASN A 557 -45.23 5.03 -7.27
CA ASN A 557 -45.15 6.49 -7.43
C ASN A 557 -43.89 7.11 -6.82
N ASP A 558 -43.40 6.59 -5.71
CA ASP A 558 -42.21 7.11 -5.04
C ASP A 558 -40.92 6.74 -5.79
N TYR A 559 -40.85 5.51 -6.33
CA TYR A 559 -39.74 5.05 -7.16
C TYR A 559 -39.62 5.85 -8.48
N HIS A 560 -40.76 6.20 -9.10
CA HIS A 560 -40.76 7.06 -10.30
C HIS A 560 -40.34 8.49 -9.99
N LEU A 561 -40.68 9.02 -8.80
CA LEU A 561 -40.30 10.36 -8.37
C LEU A 561 -38.80 10.44 -8.05
N GLN A 562 -38.25 9.46 -7.33
CA GLN A 562 -36.82 9.39 -7.04
C GLN A 562 -35.98 9.20 -8.32
N LYS A 563 -36.43 8.38 -9.25
CA LYS A 563 -35.75 8.19 -10.54
C LYS A 563 -35.83 9.42 -11.45
N GLN A 564 -36.90 10.24 -11.33
CA GLN A 564 -36.97 11.52 -11.99
C GLN A 564 -36.03 12.56 -11.37
N ASN A 565 -35.99 12.66 -10.04
CA ASN A 565 -35.09 13.58 -9.33
C ASN A 565 -33.59 13.22 -9.59
N GLN A 566 -33.23 11.93 -9.61
CA GLN A 566 -31.89 11.50 -9.96
C GLN A 566 -31.53 11.79 -11.42
N LYS A 567 -32.50 11.71 -12.32
CA LYS A 567 -32.29 12.05 -13.74
C LYS A 567 -32.14 13.56 -13.96
N GLU A 568 -32.83 14.36 -13.15
CA GLU A 568 -32.70 15.82 -13.15
C GLU A 568 -31.37 16.26 -12.52
N LEU A 569 -30.98 15.71 -11.38
CA LEU A 569 -29.66 15.96 -10.77
C LEU A 569 -28.50 15.63 -11.74
N ARG A 570 -28.53 14.49 -12.41
CA ARG A 570 -27.51 14.15 -13.43
C ARG A 570 -27.49 15.08 -14.63
N LYS A 571 -28.63 15.67 -15.01
CA LYS A 571 -28.67 16.67 -16.06
C LYS A 571 -28.06 18.00 -15.60
N ILE A 572 -28.35 18.39 -14.36
CA ILE A 572 -27.81 19.61 -13.76
C ILE A 572 -26.28 19.48 -13.61
N THR A 573 -25.79 18.36 -13.06
CA THR A 573 -24.33 18.11 -12.93
C THR A 573 -23.61 18.15 -14.29
N ARG A 574 -24.16 17.49 -15.31
CA ARG A 574 -23.60 17.58 -16.66
C ARG A 574 -23.62 18.98 -17.26
N ARG A 575 -24.64 19.78 -16.93
CA ARG A 575 -24.72 21.17 -17.42
C ARG A 575 -23.70 22.05 -16.70
N ILE A 576 -23.46 21.83 -15.40
CA ILE A 576 -22.39 22.48 -14.61
C ILE A 576 -21.03 22.19 -15.23
N GLU A 577 -20.68 20.93 -15.52
CA GLU A 577 -19.42 20.54 -16.19
C GLU A 577 -19.24 21.21 -17.57
N GLN A 578 -20.35 21.36 -18.33
CA GLN A 578 -20.32 22.07 -19.62
C GLN A 578 -20.07 23.56 -19.46
N LEU A 579 -20.72 24.19 -18.46
CA LEU A 579 -20.52 25.61 -18.18
C LEU A 579 -19.12 25.92 -17.69
N GLU A 580 -18.51 25.04 -16.89
CA GLU A 580 -17.11 25.15 -16.48
C GLU A 580 -16.15 25.11 -17.68
N ALA A 581 -16.40 24.20 -18.62
CA ALA A 581 -15.60 24.12 -19.84
C ALA A 581 -15.81 25.36 -20.76
N GLU A 582 -17.04 25.89 -20.86
CA GLU A 582 -17.35 27.12 -21.58
C GLU A 582 -16.69 28.35 -20.95
N MET A 583 -16.64 28.43 -19.61
CA MET A 583 -15.93 29.49 -18.88
C MET A 583 -14.44 29.47 -19.16
N GLU A 584 -13.80 28.29 -19.14
CA GLU A 584 -12.38 28.14 -19.45
C GLU A 584 -12.04 28.54 -20.90
N GLU A 585 -12.92 28.21 -21.85
CA GLU A 585 -12.75 28.62 -23.25
C GLU A 585 -12.91 30.15 -23.43
N LEU A 586 -13.85 30.78 -22.73
CA LEU A 586 -14.05 32.23 -22.74
C LEU A 586 -12.86 32.97 -22.10
N ASP A 587 -12.32 32.46 -20.98
CA ASP A 587 -11.11 32.99 -20.34
C ASP A 587 -9.91 33.00 -21.29
N GLN A 588 -9.69 31.90 -22.00
CA GLN A 588 -8.62 31.81 -23.00
C GLN A 588 -8.79 32.82 -24.12
N LYS A 589 -10.02 33.04 -24.60
CA LYS A 589 -10.31 34.02 -25.66
C LYS A 589 -10.10 35.45 -25.17
N ILE A 590 -10.56 35.77 -23.95
CA ILE A 590 -10.37 37.09 -23.32
C ILE A 590 -8.87 37.37 -23.14
N GLN A 591 -8.09 36.39 -22.69
CA GLN A 591 -6.65 36.53 -22.53
C GLN A 591 -5.96 36.77 -23.88
N ALA A 592 -6.31 36.02 -24.92
CA ALA A 592 -5.75 36.18 -26.27
C ALA A 592 -6.05 37.56 -26.85
N ILE A 593 -7.25 38.09 -26.70
CA ILE A 593 -7.62 39.43 -27.14
C ILE A 593 -6.85 40.48 -26.34
N THR A 594 -6.72 40.31 -25.03
CA THR A 594 -5.98 41.23 -24.16
C THR A 594 -4.49 41.30 -24.55
N GLU A 595 -3.86 40.15 -24.85
CA GLU A 595 -2.49 40.09 -25.35
C GLU A 595 -2.35 40.77 -26.73
N THR A 596 -3.34 40.59 -27.61
CA THR A 596 -3.35 41.24 -28.95
C THR A 596 -3.49 42.75 -28.83
N MET A 597 -4.32 43.24 -27.92
CA MET A 597 -4.47 44.68 -27.62
C MET A 597 -3.17 45.31 -27.13
N HIS A 598 -2.37 44.60 -26.33
CA HIS A 598 -1.06 45.08 -25.87
C HIS A 598 -0.02 45.18 -26.98
N SER A 599 -0.19 44.43 -28.06
CA SER A 599 0.75 44.39 -29.20
C SER A 599 0.33 45.27 -30.37
N THR A 600 -0.89 45.76 -30.44
CA THR A 600 -1.48 46.54 -31.53
C THR A 600 -1.40 48.03 -31.27
N ASN A 601 -0.83 48.79 -32.25
CA ASN A 601 -0.70 50.27 -32.20
C ASN A 601 -1.70 51.01 -33.10
N ASP A 602 -2.60 50.31 -33.79
CA ASP A 602 -3.59 50.93 -34.67
C ASP A 602 -4.87 51.25 -33.87
N ALA A 603 -5.30 52.51 -33.93
CA ALA A 603 -6.45 52.97 -33.15
C ALA A 603 -7.80 52.39 -33.64
N ALA A 604 -7.93 52.01 -34.91
CA ALA A 604 -9.14 51.40 -35.45
C ALA A 604 -9.27 49.92 -34.96
N ASP A 605 -8.16 49.17 -34.97
CA ASP A 605 -8.12 47.78 -34.49
C ASP A 605 -8.33 47.71 -33.00
N LEU A 606 -7.81 48.64 -32.20
CA LEU A 606 -8.04 48.71 -30.74
C LEU A 606 -9.52 48.92 -30.39
N VAL A 607 -10.26 49.73 -31.15
CA VAL A 607 -11.72 49.93 -30.90
C VAL A 607 -12.48 48.64 -31.22
N GLN A 608 -12.09 47.90 -32.25
CA GLN A 608 -12.71 46.61 -32.60
C GLN A 608 -12.43 45.56 -31.51
N LEU A 609 -11.16 45.42 -31.12
CA LEU A 609 -10.74 44.47 -30.06
C LEU A 609 -11.41 44.78 -28.70
N GLN A 610 -11.62 46.08 -28.38
CA GLN A 610 -12.36 46.47 -27.17
C GLN A 610 -13.82 46.05 -27.27
N SER A 611 -14.44 46.21 -28.42
CA SER A 611 -15.85 45.77 -28.62
C SER A 611 -15.98 44.24 -28.51
N ASP A 612 -15.02 43.48 -29.03
CA ASP A 612 -15.00 42.03 -28.97
C ASP A 612 -14.77 41.55 -27.50
N LEU A 613 -13.89 42.23 -26.76
CA LEU A 613 -13.64 41.96 -25.35
C LEU A 613 -14.88 42.23 -24.49
N ASP A 614 -15.56 43.34 -24.72
CA ASP A 614 -16.83 43.69 -24.01
C ASP A 614 -17.90 42.62 -24.30
N GLN A 615 -18.01 42.10 -25.52
CA GLN A 615 -18.97 41.03 -25.84
C GLN A 615 -18.65 39.72 -25.14
N LEU A 616 -17.36 39.32 -25.12
CA LEU A 616 -16.91 38.08 -24.44
C LEU A 616 -17.09 38.18 -22.91
N THR A 617 -16.88 39.36 -22.32
CA THR A 617 -17.08 39.59 -20.89
C THR A 617 -18.58 39.45 -20.52
N VAL A 618 -19.47 39.98 -21.35
CA VAL A 618 -20.94 39.83 -21.15
C VAL A 618 -21.35 38.35 -21.28
N GLN A 619 -20.76 37.61 -22.22
CA GLN A 619 -21.00 36.16 -22.34
C GLN A 619 -20.48 35.38 -21.13
N GLN A 620 -19.34 35.72 -20.61
CA GLN A 620 -18.76 35.12 -19.43
C GLN A 620 -19.63 35.36 -18.18
N GLU A 621 -20.11 36.60 -18.00
CA GLU A 621 -21.02 36.92 -16.89
C GLU A 621 -22.32 36.11 -16.97
N ALA A 622 -22.89 35.90 -18.15
CA ALA A 622 -24.11 35.12 -18.33
C ALA A 622 -23.89 33.62 -18.04
N VAL A 623 -22.75 33.06 -18.45
CA VAL A 623 -22.38 31.66 -18.16
C VAL A 623 -22.14 31.48 -16.67
N MET A 624 -21.51 32.46 -16.01
CA MET A 624 -21.24 32.43 -14.56
C MET A 624 -22.52 32.54 -13.73
N GLU A 625 -23.52 33.32 -14.20
CA GLU A 625 -24.82 33.43 -13.56
C GLU A 625 -25.61 32.11 -13.67
N GLU A 626 -25.61 31.46 -14.86
CA GLU A 626 -26.26 30.14 -15.06
C GLU A 626 -25.55 29.05 -14.21
N TRP A 627 -24.23 29.10 -14.11
CA TRP A 627 -23.45 28.18 -13.27
C TRP A 627 -23.81 28.34 -11.78
N ALA A 628 -23.91 29.57 -11.29
CA ALA A 628 -24.26 29.87 -9.89
C ALA A 628 -25.68 29.38 -9.54
N GLU A 629 -26.65 29.64 -10.42
CA GLU A 629 -28.06 29.19 -10.23
C GLU A 629 -28.15 27.64 -10.19
N LEU A 630 -27.40 26.94 -11.02
CA LEU A 630 -27.42 25.48 -11.05
C LEU A 630 -26.62 24.85 -9.90
N SER A 631 -25.56 25.50 -9.42
CA SER A 631 -24.80 25.06 -8.25
C SER A 631 -25.60 25.13 -6.96
N GLU A 632 -26.43 26.19 -6.76
CA GLU A 632 -27.37 26.29 -5.62
C GLU A 632 -28.43 25.17 -5.62
N GLN A 633 -28.74 24.58 -6.78
CA GLN A 633 -29.71 23.48 -6.87
C GLN A 633 -29.13 22.11 -6.55
N VAL A 634 -27.81 21.99 -6.45
CA VAL A 634 -27.09 20.72 -6.18
C VAL A 634 -26.62 20.66 -4.72
N GLU A 635 -26.41 21.79 -4.03
CA GLU A 635 -26.20 21.84 -2.58
C GLU A 635 -27.53 21.59 -1.83
#